data_2fc388e9fc781fe84f2fd38f907152a9
#
_entry.id   2fc388e9fc781fe84f2fd38f907152a9
#
_cell.length_a   1.000
_cell.length_b   1.000
_cell.length_c   1.000
_cell.angle_alpha   90.00
_cell.angle_beta   90.00
_cell.angle_gamma   90.00
#
_symmetry.space_group_name_H-M   'P 1'
#
loop_
_entity.id
_entity.type
_entity.pdbx_description
1 polymer ?
#
loop_
_entity_poly.entity_id
_entity_poly.type
_entity_poly.pdbx_seq_one_letter_code
_entity_poly.pdbx_strand_id
1 'polypeptide(L)'
;MAQQNQNQQDLREILQIRRDKLAALQEAGMNPFEITRYDVTHHAQEVKDQFDQLEGQTVALAGRLMSKRGMGKVSFCDLKDKSGRIQISARKDEMDEEAYDRFRKYDIGDILGVKGDVFRTQKGEMSIRAHEITLLSKSLQPLPEKFHGLTDKELRYRQRYVDLIMNPESQRNFEIRSKFVAYLRRYLDNMGFMEVETPVLSPIAGGANARPFITHHNAQDIDMYMRIATELHLKRLIVGGLERVYEVGRIFRNEGMDTKHNPEFTTCELYQAYTNLDGMMDILEGILTGAAKEILGTYHIQWLGHDVDLTPSWKRITMADAVQNVTGADFMAIEGDDDAAVELAKSVGVDMEGVARKWGNALYETFDQKVEETLIQPTFITMYPVEVSPLAKRSPEDPHLTERYEMFVCGCEMGNAFSELNDPIDQHQRFKAQAEKRANGDEEADMMDEDFVLALEYGMPPTGGLGFGIDRCAMMLCGTDSIRDVILFPTMKPLDADKKASKEVSVPAEAAQAAPVVEEKIDFSNVQIEPLFQDQVDFDTFSKSDFRAVKVKECEAVKKSKKLLKFVLDDGTGTDRVILSGIHEYYEPEELVGKTCIAITNLPPRPMMGIASEGMLISAVHHENGEEKLHLLMVDPHIPAGAKLY
;
A
#
# COMPACT_ATOMS: atom_id res chain seq x y z
N MET A 1 21.71 29.07 -2.17
CA MET A 1 22.92 28.22 -2.19
C MET A 1 23.90 28.51 -1.05
N ALA A 2 24.38 29.74 -0.83
CA ALA A 2 25.33 30.03 0.27
C ALA A 2 24.75 29.72 1.67
N GLN A 3 23.52 30.11 1.93
CA GLN A 3 22.83 29.88 3.21
C GLN A 3 22.50 28.39 3.44
N GLN A 4 22.18 27.63 2.41
CA GLN A 4 21.98 26.19 2.49
C GLN A 4 23.29 25.43 2.76
N ASN A 5 24.40 25.86 2.16
CA ASN A 5 25.71 25.26 2.43
C ASN A 5 26.17 25.55 3.85
N GLN A 6 25.91 26.76 4.38
CA GLN A 6 26.22 27.11 5.77
C GLN A 6 25.41 26.23 6.75
N ASN A 7 24.09 26.10 6.56
CA ASN A 7 23.24 25.26 7.41
C ASN A 7 23.66 23.79 7.39
N GLN A 8 24.12 23.27 6.24
CA GLN A 8 24.63 21.88 6.15
C GLN A 8 25.98 21.72 6.87
N GLN A 9 26.84 22.73 6.85
CA GLN A 9 28.10 22.70 7.54
C GLN A 9 27.90 22.76 9.06
N ASP A 10 27.04 23.67 9.54
CA ASP A 10 26.67 23.80 10.95
C ASP A 10 26.05 22.49 11.49
N LEU A 11 25.19 21.84 10.70
CA LEU A 11 24.60 20.54 11.07
C LEU A 11 25.66 19.45 11.21
N ARG A 12 26.60 19.35 10.28
CA ARG A 12 27.70 18.37 10.36
C ARG A 12 28.56 18.59 11.61
N GLU A 13 28.84 19.82 11.96
CA GLU A 13 29.59 20.17 13.17
C GLU A 13 28.82 19.74 14.44
N ILE A 14 27.53 20.03 14.53
CA ILE A 14 26.67 19.58 15.64
C ILE A 14 26.66 18.05 15.77
N LEU A 15 26.55 17.33 14.64
CA LEU A 15 26.56 15.86 14.62
C LEU A 15 27.91 15.32 15.13
N GLN A 16 29.03 15.93 14.74
CA GLN A 16 30.34 15.52 15.20
C GLN A 16 30.52 15.78 16.71
N ILE A 17 30.15 16.96 17.21
CA ILE A 17 30.17 17.28 18.63
C ILE A 17 29.40 16.26 19.47
N ARG A 18 28.23 15.81 19.01
CA ARG A 18 27.44 14.80 19.73
C ARG A 18 28.11 13.43 19.74
N ARG A 19 28.79 13.03 18.65
CA ARG A 19 29.56 11.79 18.58
C ARG A 19 30.78 11.84 19.50
N ASP A 20 31.49 12.98 19.53
CA ASP A 20 32.65 13.17 20.41
C ASP A 20 32.26 13.10 21.89
N LYS A 21 31.10 13.69 22.25
CA LYS A 21 30.54 13.54 23.60
C LYS A 21 30.21 12.10 23.96
N LEU A 22 29.65 11.31 23.02
CA LEU A 22 29.40 9.89 23.23
C LEU A 22 30.71 9.12 23.41
N ALA A 23 31.70 9.34 22.56
CA ALA A 23 33.03 8.69 22.67
C ALA A 23 33.68 8.97 24.03
N ALA A 24 33.64 10.23 24.48
CA ALA A 24 34.15 10.59 25.81
C ALA A 24 33.42 9.90 26.97
N LEU A 25 32.10 9.66 26.85
CA LEU A 25 31.36 8.87 27.84
C LEU A 25 31.75 7.40 27.80
N GLN A 26 31.93 6.83 26.61
CA GLN A 26 32.39 5.43 26.44
C GLN A 26 33.79 5.21 26.99
N GLU A 27 34.74 6.09 26.71
CA GLU A 27 36.11 6.08 27.26
C GLU A 27 36.12 6.18 28.78
N ALA A 28 35.17 6.92 29.36
CA ALA A 28 35.00 7.02 30.81
C ALA A 28 34.25 5.82 31.44
N GLY A 29 33.93 4.77 30.68
CA GLY A 29 33.16 3.60 31.16
C GLY A 29 31.70 3.90 31.50
N MET A 30 31.13 4.97 30.92
CA MET A 30 29.76 5.41 31.14
C MET A 30 28.95 5.35 29.83
N ASN A 31 29.08 4.25 29.09
CA ASN A 31 28.36 4.04 27.83
C ASN A 31 26.84 3.92 28.09
N PRO A 32 26.01 4.89 27.65
CA PRO A 32 24.57 4.84 27.91
C PRO A 32 23.88 3.67 27.20
N PHE A 33 24.47 3.14 26.13
CA PHE A 33 23.89 2.03 25.35
C PHE A 33 24.11 0.65 25.98
N GLU A 34 24.88 0.56 27.09
CA GLU A 34 25.01 -0.67 27.88
C GLU A 34 23.93 -0.80 28.95
N ILE A 35 23.16 0.26 29.20
CA ILE A 35 22.05 0.23 30.16
C ILE A 35 20.87 -0.52 29.52
N THR A 36 20.52 -1.68 30.08
CA THR A 36 19.47 -2.56 29.55
C THR A 36 18.11 -2.37 30.23
N ARG A 37 18.09 -1.72 31.41
CA ARG A 37 16.85 -1.51 32.19
C ARG A 37 16.96 -0.23 33.03
N TYR A 38 15.81 0.44 33.21
CA TYR A 38 15.62 1.51 34.17
C TYR A 38 14.24 1.35 34.81
N ASP A 39 14.16 1.34 36.13
CA ASP A 39 12.92 1.10 36.87
C ASP A 39 12.13 2.41 37.01
N VAL A 40 11.14 2.58 36.15
CA VAL A 40 10.19 3.71 36.18
C VAL A 40 9.08 3.39 37.17
N THR A 41 8.84 4.28 38.14
CA THR A 41 7.76 4.13 39.13
C THR A 41 6.49 4.87 38.74
N HIS A 42 6.63 6.04 38.09
CA HIS A 42 5.52 6.93 37.71
C HIS A 42 5.77 7.57 36.34
N HIS A 43 4.69 7.99 35.70
CA HIS A 43 4.73 8.81 34.51
C HIS A 43 4.43 10.29 34.81
N ALA A 44 4.83 11.19 33.91
CA ALA A 44 4.72 12.64 34.08
C ALA A 44 3.31 13.11 34.44
N GLN A 45 2.28 12.57 33.77
CA GLN A 45 0.89 12.94 34.04
C GLN A 45 0.38 12.35 35.37
N GLU A 46 0.76 11.11 35.70
CA GLU A 46 0.40 10.49 36.99
C GLU A 46 0.92 11.31 38.18
N VAL A 47 2.16 11.82 38.08
CA VAL A 47 2.71 12.69 39.13
C VAL A 47 1.90 13.99 39.26
N LYS A 48 1.42 14.53 38.14
CA LYS A 48 0.59 15.76 38.18
C LYS A 48 -0.81 15.49 38.75
N ASP A 49 -1.44 14.41 38.34
CA ASP A 49 -2.80 14.03 38.76
C ASP A 49 -2.85 13.62 40.23
N GLN A 50 -1.78 13.00 40.75
CA GLN A 50 -1.65 12.55 42.13
C GLN A 50 -0.72 13.44 42.96
N PHE A 51 -0.51 14.68 42.56
CA PHE A 51 0.49 15.57 43.12
C PHE A 51 0.37 15.69 44.64
N ASP A 52 -0.84 15.95 45.17
CA ASP A 52 -1.06 16.11 46.61
C ASP A 52 -0.72 14.89 47.45
N GLN A 53 -0.77 13.69 46.84
CA GLN A 53 -0.40 12.42 47.48
C GLN A 53 1.10 12.13 47.37
N LEU A 54 1.73 12.62 46.28
CA LEU A 54 3.12 12.34 45.96
C LEU A 54 4.08 13.45 46.40
N GLU A 55 3.59 14.61 46.81
CA GLU A 55 4.44 15.72 47.24
C GLU A 55 5.37 15.29 48.40
N GLY A 56 6.67 15.51 48.22
CA GLY A 56 7.72 15.04 49.12
C GLY A 56 8.14 13.58 48.97
N GLN A 57 7.44 12.80 48.16
CA GLN A 57 7.85 11.42 47.87
C GLN A 57 8.85 11.32 46.75
N THR A 58 9.74 10.35 46.83
CA THR A 58 10.74 10.07 45.80
C THR A 58 10.10 9.19 44.69
N VAL A 59 10.19 9.66 43.46
CA VAL A 59 9.74 8.95 42.24
C VAL A 59 10.88 8.77 41.26
N ALA A 60 10.75 7.79 40.37
CA ALA A 60 11.65 7.57 39.24
C ALA A 60 10.86 7.67 37.92
N LEU A 61 11.30 8.57 37.05
CA LEU A 61 10.72 8.79 35.71
C LEU A 61 11.79 8.58 34.63
N ALA A 62 11.36 8.23 33.43
CA ALA A 62 12.22 8.21 32.25
C ALA A 62 11.53 8.92 31.10
N GLY A 63 12.31 9.66 30.30
CA GLY A 63 11.77 10.38 29.16
C GLY A 63 12.83 11.13 28.36
N ARG A 64 12.37 11.84 27.35
CA ARG A 64 13.21 12.64 26.47
C ARG A 64 13.40 14.06 27.00
N LEU A 65 14.66 14.51 26.98
CA LEU A 65 15.03 15.88 27.31
C LEU A 65 14.56 16.83 26.18
N MET A 66 13.54 17.64 26.46
CA MET A 66 12.93 18.53 25.47
C MET A 66 13.35 19.99 25.58
N SER A 67 13.79 20.42 26.75
CA SER A 67 14.34 21.75 26.98
C SER A 67 15.30 21.73 28.15
N LYS A 68 16.28 22.64 28.16
CA LYS A 68 17.20 22.80 29.27
C LYS A 68 17.58 24.27 29.45
N ARG A 69 17.53 24.76 30.67
CA ARG A 69 17.87 26.14 31.05
C ARG A 69 18.77 26.07 32.30
N GLY A 70 19.97 26.63 32.20
CA GLY A 70 20.90 26.72 33.32
C GLY A 70 20.88 28.11 33.93
N MET A 71 20.82 28.22 35.28
CA MET A 71 20.94 29.45 36.06
C MET A 71 21.97 29.24 37.18
N GLY A 72 23.26 29.35 36.84
CA GLY A 72 24.34 29.16 37.80
C GLY A 72 24.43 27.74 38.34
N LYS A 73 24.11 27.54 39.62
CA LYS A 73 24.13 26.24 40.33
C LYS A 73 22.83 25.44 40.15
N VAL A 74 21.83 25.96 39.44
CA VAL A 74 20.54 25.29 39.22
C VAL A 74 20.26 25.19 37.74
N SER A 75 19.79 24.04 37.31
CA SER A 75 19.32 23.80 35.94
C SER A 75 17.90 23.26 35.98
N PHE A 76 17.05 23.80 35.09
CA PHE A 76 15.71 23.30 34.87
C PHE A 76 15.65 22.64 33.50
N CYS A 77 14.98 21.53 33.38
CA CYS A 77 14.71 20.90 32.09
C CYS A 77 13.30 20.31 32.04
N ASP A 78 12.76 20.17 30.84
CA ASP A 78 11.49 19.48 30.60
C ASP A 78 11.80 18.05 30.13
N LEU A 79 11.28 17.09 30.87
CA LEU A 79 11.29 15.67 30.50
C LEU A 79 9.95 15.30 29.90
N LYS A 80 9.92 14.75 28.67
CA LYS A 80 8.71 14.25 27.99
C LYS A 80 8.72 12.72 28.00
N ASP A 81 7.68 12.13 28.56
CA ASP A 81 7.37 10.70 28.43
C ASP A 81 6.12 10.47 27.57
N LYS A 82 5.56 9.26 27.59
CA LYS A 82 4.34 8.89 26.85
C LYS A 82 3.09 9.66 27.31
N SER A 83 3.05 10.09 28.57
CA SER A 83 1.89 10.71 29.20
C SER A 83 1.90 12.25 29.13
N GLY A 84 3.08 12.86 28.91
CA GLY A 84 3.22 14.31 28.87
C GLY A 84 4.60 14.81 29.22
N ARG A 85 4.65 16.03 29.77
CA ARG A 85 5.91 16.69 30.16
C ARG A 85 5.87 17.02 31.63
N ILE A 86 7.04 16.93 32.29
CA ILE A 86 7.21 17.38 33.66
C ILE A 86 8.53 18.13 33.78
N GLN A 87 8.55 19.18 34.63
CA GLN A 87 9.76 19.93 34.90
C GLN A 87 10.66 19.17 35.88
N ILE A 88 11.93 19.12 35.57
CA ILE A 88 12.98 18.60 36.45
C ILE A 88 13.84 19.77 36.94
N SER A 89 14.07 19.82 38.24
CA SER A 89 15.00 20.78 38.88
C SER A 89 16.25 20.00 39.29
N ALA A 90 17.37 20.27 38.65
CA ALA A 90 18.68 19.73 38.99
C ALA A 90 19.53 20.80 39.68
N ARG A 91 20.04 20.51 40.86
CA ARG A 91 20.81 21.48 41.67
C ARG A 91 22.15 20.84 42.04
N LYS A 92 23.22 21.66 41.94
CA LYS A 92 24.59 21.23 42.26
C LYS A 92 24.78 20.87 43.73
N ASP A 93 23.99 21.47 44.62
CA ASP A 93 24.01 21.25 46.07
C ASP A 93 23.13 20.12 46.55
N GLU A 94 22.31 19.53 45.67
CA GLU A 94 21.38 18.40 45.95
C GLU A 94 21.73 17.12 45.22
N MET A 95 22.71 17.18 44.30
CA MET A 95 23.23 16.05 43.51
C MET A 95 24.74 15.91 43.70
N ASP A 96 25.28 14.77 43.31
CA ASP A 96 26.72 14.61 43.13
C ASP A 96 27.26 15.66 42.13
N GLU A 97 28.34 16.36 42.48
CA GLU A 97 28.88 17.48 41.70
C GLU A 97 29.32 17.05 40.29
N GLU A 98 29.93 15.88 40.14
CA GLU A 98 30.34 15.36 38.84
C GLU A 98 29.13 14.94 38.01
N ALA A 99 28.09 14.34 38.63
CA ALA A 99 26.87 13.98 37.98
C ALA A 99 26.10 15.21 37.47
N TYR A 100 26.08 16.30 38.26
CA TYR A 100 25.51 17.57 37.81
C TYR A 100 26.28 18.18 36.63
N ASP A 101 27.63 18.16 36.69
CA ASP A 101 28.47 18.70 35.61
C ASP A 101 28.38 17.83 34.35
N ARG A 102 28.16 16.50 34.46
CA ARG A 102 27.83 15.61 33.33
C ARG A 102 26.46 15.98 32.73
N PHE A 103 25.42 16.13 33.56
CA PHE A 103 24.08 16.53 33.11
C PHE A 103 24.09 17.83 32.34
N ARG A 104 24.91 18.80 32.74
CA ARG A 104 25.04 20.07 31.99
C ARG A 104 25.53 19.89 30.55
N LYS A 105 26.25 18.79 30.25
CA LYS A 105 26.77 18.49 28.91
C LYS A 105 25.76 17.68 28.05
N TYR A 106 24.69 17.14 28.63
CA TYR A 106 23.66 16.41 27.89
C TYR A 106 22.94 17.33 26.90
N ASP A 107 22.49 16.77 25.79
CA ASP A 107 21.89 17.51 24.70
C ASP A 107 20.36 17.33 24.67
N ILE A 108 19.65 18.32 24.13
CA ILE A 108 18.21 18.19 23.84
C ILE A 108 18.03 17.01 22.88
N GLY A 109 17.07 16.13 23.20
CA GLY A 109 16.82 14.88 22.51
C GLY A 109 17.34 13.64 23.25
N ASP A 110 18.28 13.78 24.19
CA ASP A 110 18.78 12.65 25.01
C ASP A 110 17.65 12.02 25.83
N ILE A 111 17.71 10.71 26.06
CA ILE A 111 16.79 10.00 26.93
C ILE A 111 17.40 9.90 28.31
N LEU A 112 16.68 10.36 29.32
CA LEU A 112 17.13 10.43 30.71
C LEU A 112 16.23 9.60 31.61
N GLY A 113 16.85 8.95 32.59
CA GLY A 113 16.21 8.49 33.82
C GLY A 113 16.45 9.52 34.91
N VAL A 114 15.43 9.86 35.66
CA VAL A 114 15.47 10.85 36.75
C VAL A 114 14.83 10.25 38.00
N LYS A 115 15.58 10.24 39.09
CA LYS A 115 15.07 9.88 40.44
C LYS A 115 15.14 11.12 41.32
N GLY A 116 14.03 11.44 41.99
CA GLY A 116 13.97 12.66 42.81
C GLY A 116 12.61 12.84 43.46
N ASP A 117 12.48 13.91 44.27
CA ASP A 117 11.29 14.19 45.05
C ASP A 117 10.31 15.08 44.29
N VAL A 118 9.05 14.73 44.38
CA VAL A 118 7.94 15.56 43.86
C VAL A 118 7.81 16.82 44.70
N PHE A 119 7.80 17.98 44.06
CA PHE A 119 7.64 19.27 44.77
C PHE A 119 7.01 20.33 43.89
N ARG A 120 6.51 21.38 44.51
CA ARG A 120 6.02 22.57 43.83
C ARG A 120 7.05 23.70 43.92
N THR A 121 7.38 24.27 42.77
CA THR A 121 8.28 25.44 42.74
C THR A 121 7.61 26.69 43.36
N GLN A 122 8.40 27.73 43.70
CA GLN A 122 7.84 29.00 44.19
C GLN A 122 6.88 29.69 43.21
N LYS A 123 6.95 29.35 41.93
CA LYS A 123 6.03 29.84 40.88
C LYS A 123 4.81 28.94 40.67
N GLY A 124 4.64 27.91 41.47
CA GLY A 124 3.51 27.00 41.42
C GLY A 124 3.67 25.82 40.44
N GLU A 125 4.81 25.65 39.77
CA GLU A 125 5.04 24.55 38.79
C GLU A 125 5.31 23.22 39.52
N MET A 126 4.56 22.17 39.17
CA MET A 126 4.77 20.80 39.64
C MET A 126 6.04 20.22 39.01
N SER A 127 6.98 19.81 39.82
CA SER A 127 8.33 19.51 39.39
C SER A 127 8.92 18.32 40.18
N ILE A 128 9.98 17.72 39.62
CA ILE A 128 10.82 16.75 40.32
C ILE A 128 12.14 17.42 40.70
N ARG A 129 12.50 17.35 41.98
CA ARG A 129 13.81 17.71 42.48
C ARG A 129 14.73 16.52 42.33
N ALA A 130 15.59 16.57 41.35
CA ALA A 130 16.43 15.44 41.00
C ALA A 130 17.56 15.19 42.02
N HIS A 131 17.68 13.97 42.50
CA HIS A 131 18.82 13.46 43.27
C HIS A 131 19.78 12.73 42.33
N GLU A 132 19.24 12.05 41.30
CA GLU A 132 20.01 11.29 40.33
C GLU A 132 19.46 11.53 38.91
N ILE A 133 20.36 11.73 37.96
CA ILE A 133 20.04 11.82 36.53
C ILE A 133 20.97 10.89 35.77
N THR A 134 20.41 9.86 35.15
CA THR A 134 21.12 8.84 34.36
C THR A 134 20.85 9.10 32.87
N LEU A 135 21.91 9.10 32.06
CA LEU A 135 21.76 9.12 30.59
C LEU A 135 21.45 7.70 30.11
N LEU A 136 20.23 7.45 29.67
CA LEU A 136 19.77 6.14 29.18
C LEU A 136 20.05 5.90 27.70
N SER A 137 20.04 6.99 26.92
CA SER A 137 20.37 6.94 25.50
C SER A 137 20.81 8.31 24.99
N LYS A 138 21.88 8.34 24.22
CA LYS A 138 22.43 9.56 23.60
C LYS A 138 21.77 9.82 22.25
N SER A 139 21.15 11.00 22.12
CA SER A 139 20.62 11.48 20.83
C SER A 139 21.77 12.03 19.98
N LEU A 140 22.05 11.39 18.85
CA LEU A 140 23.11 11.84 17.92
C LEU A 140 22.58 12.83 16.88
N GLN A 141 21.26 12.90 16.67
CA GLN A 141 20.61 13.87 15.79
C GLN A 141 19.99 14.99 16.63
N PRO A 142 20.14 16.28 16.23
CA PRO A 142 19.38 17.36 16.85
C PRO A 142 17.89 17.23 16.51
N LEU A 143 17.04 17.56 17.46
CA LEU A 143 15.61 17.72 17.17
C LEU A 143 15.37 19.01 16.36
N PRO A 144 14.34 19.07 15.49
CA PRO A 144 13.92 20.31 14.84
C PRO A 144 13.68 21.44 15.84
N GLU A 145 13.82 22.69 15.40
CA GLU A 145 13.64 23.84 16.29
C GLU A 145 12.24 23.89 16.89
N LYS A 146 12.17 24.21 18.18
CA LYS A 146 10.96 24.14 19.02
C LYS A 146 9.79 25.02 18.52
N PHE A 147 10.08 26.12 17.82
CA PHE A 147 9.07 27.09 17.40
C PHE A 147 8.47 26.84 16.04
N HIS A 148 9.11 26.03 15.20
CA HIS A 148 8.62 25.74 13.87
C HIS A 148 8.20 24.27 13.71
N GLY A 149 8.57 23.38 14.66
CA GLY A 149 8.27 21.95 14.62
C GLY A 149 8.76 21.30 13.32
N LEU A 150 8.26 20.13 13.04
CA LEU A 150 8.37 19.52 11.71
C LEU A 150 7.12 19.98 10.92
N THR A 151 7.18 21.16 10.27
CA THR A 151 6.04 21.78 9.55
C THR A 151 5.83 21.22 8.15
N ASP A 152 6.89 20.70 7.55
CA ASP A 152 6.82 20.03 6.25
C ASP A 152 6.04 18.70 6.39
N LYS A 153 4.83 18.67 5.79
CA LYS A 153 3.93 17.51 5.84
C LYS A 153 4.60 16.25 5.27
N GLU A 154 5.35 16.36 4.19
CA GLU A 154 6.02 15.21 3.58
C GLU A 154 7.12 14.65 4.49
N LEU A 155 7.91 15.52 5.08
CA LEU A 155 8.95 15.11 6.01
C LEU A 155 8.36 14.47 7.29
N ARG A 156 7.20 14.94 7.78
CA ARG A 156 6.46 14.31 8.89
C ARG A 156 6.09 12.86 8.59
N TYR A 157 5.65 12.58 7.39
CA TYR A 157 5.30 11.19 6.99
C TYR A 157 6.53 10.31 6.83
N ARG A 158 7.64 10.83 6.27
CA ARG A 158 8.89 10.09 6.09
C ARG A 158 9.64 9.86 7.40
N GLN A 159 9.66 10.85 8.28
CA GLN A 159 10.31 10.80 9.60
C GLN A 159 9.27 10.77 10.72
N ARG A 160 8.34 9.82 10.65
CA ARG A 160 7.24 9.69 11.62
C ARG A 160 7.73 9.63 13.07
N TYR A 161 8.87 9.02 13.32
CA TYR A 161 9.48 8.99 14.64
C TYR A 161 9.86 10.39 15.17
N VAL A 162 10.26 11.31 14.29
CA VAL A 162 10.50 12.72 14.68
C VAL A 162 9.17 13.47 14.84
N ASP A 163 8.22 13.24 13.95
CA ASP A 163 6.88 13.80 14.02
C ASP A 163 6.20 13.47 15.37
N LEU A 164 6.25 12.22 15.81
CA LEU A 164 5.71 11.77 17.10
C LEU A 164 6.43 12.41 18.32
N ILE A 165 7.72 12.72 18.19
CA ILE A 165 8.44 13.45 19.26
C ILE A 165 7.95 14.89 19.34
N MET A 166 7.79 15.57 18.19
CA MET A 166 7.58 17.00 18.11
C MET A 166 6.11 17.41 18.14
N ASN A 167 5.22 16.66 17.52
CA ASN A 167 3.82 16.99 17.28
C ASN A 167 2.87 16.11 18.13
N PRO A 168 2.31 16.63 19.24
CA PRO A 168 1.36 15.89 20.08
C PRO A 168 0.10 15.46 19.33
N GLU A 169 -0.29 16.24 18.33
CA GLU A 169 -1.44 15.97 17.48
C GLU A 169 -1.31 14.64 16.70
N SER A 170 -0.13 14.36 16.14
CA SER A 170 0.14 13.09 15.49
C SER A 170 0.03 11.92 16.46
N GLN A 171 0.55 12.05 17.67
CA GLN A 171 0.41 11.01 18.70
C GLN A 171 -1.06 10.77 19.05
N ARG A 172 -1.86 11.85 19.24
CA ARG A 172 -3.30 11.77 19.50
C ARG A 172 -4.05 10.99 18.41
N ASN A 173 -3.73 11.22 17.13
CA ASN A 173 -4.39 10.52 16.02
C ASN A 173 -4.18 8.99 16.10
N PHE A 174 -2.97 8.55 16.38
CA PHE A 174 -2.68 7.11 16.54
C PHE A 174 -3.28 6.52 17.81
N GLU A 175 -3.40 7.30 18.88
CA GLU A 175 -4.12 6.88 20.10
C GLU A 175 -5.61 6.69 19.82
N ILE A 176 -6.25 7.63 19.10
CA ILE A 176 -7.66 7.53 18.70
C ILE A 176 -7.86 6.30 17.81
N ARG A 177 -7.01 6.12 16.78
CA ARG A 177 -7.06 4.95 15.91
C ARG A 177 -6.94 3.64 16.68
N SER A 178 -5.99 3.56 17.60
CA SER A 178 -5.80 2.36 18.43
C SER A 178 -7.01 2.08 19.33
N LYS A 179 -7.57 3.13 19.95
CA LYS A 179 -8.79 3.02 20.75
C LYS A 179 -9.99 2.60 19.92
N PHE A 180 -10.11 3.11 18.68
CA PHE A 180 -11.17 2.73 17.76
C PHE A 180 -11.12 1.23 17.43
N VAL A 181 -9.96 0.69 17.05
CA VAL A 181 -9.82 -0.74 16.78
C VAL A 181 -10.12 -1.60 18.01
N ALA A 182 -9.66 -1.16 19.20
CA ALA A 182 -9.96 -1.86 20.44
C ALA A 182 -11.45 -1.81 20.80
N TYR A 183 -12.11 -0.67 20.57
CA TYR A 183 -13.57 -0.52 20.73
C TYR A 183 -14.32 -1.44 19.78
N LEU A 184 -13.97 -1.42 18.50
CA LEU A 184 -14.58 -2.23 17.45
C LEU A 184 -14.56 -3.72 17.79
N ARG A 185 -13.39 -4.26 18.16
CA ARG A 185 -13.27 -5.66 18.56
C ARG A 185 -14.19 -5.99 19.74
N ARG A 186 -14.17 -5.18 20.78
CA ARG A 186 -15.04 -5.37 21.95
C ARG A 186 -16.53 -5.27 21.59
N TYR A 187 -16.90 -4.38 20.68
CA TYR A 187 -18.29 -4.23 20.19
C TYR A 187 -18.76 -5.50 19.48
N LEU A 188 -17.97 -6.00 18.53
CA LEU A 188 -18.29 -7.21 17.78
C LEU A 188 -18.25 -8.47 18.62
N ASP A 189 -17.27 -8.62 19.51
CA ASP A 189 -17.18 -9.75 20.45
C ASP A 189 -18.42 -9.81 21.36
N ASN A 190 -18.89 -8.66 21.86
CA ASN A 190 -20.11 -8.58 22.67
C ASN A 190 -21.39 -8.94 21.87
N MET A 191 -21.37 -8.80 20.54
CA MET A 191 -22.45 -9.27 19.66
C MET A 191 -22.31 -10.76 19.31
N GLY A 192 -21.26 -11.44 19.77
CA GLY A 192 -21.00 -12.86 19.51
C GLY A 192 -20.35 -13.12 18.14
N PHE A 193 -19.69 -12.15 17.54
CA PHE A 193 -18.86 -12.38 16.37
C PHE A 193 -17.53 -13.04 16.79
N MET A 194 -17.01 -13.88 15.90
CA MET A 194 -15.69 -14.50 16.00
C MET A 194 -14.70 -13.74 15.11
N GLU A 195 -13.61 -13.21 15.67
CA GLU A 195 -12.49 -12.71 14.86
C GLU A 195 -11.76 -13.88 14.22
N VAL A 196 -11.52 -13.80 12.91
CA VAL A 196 -10.83 -14.83 12.14
C VAL A 196 -9.73 -14.20 11.29
N GLU A 197 -8.81 -15.03 10.82
CA GLU A 197 -7.77 -14.64 9.87
C GLU A 197 -7.89 -15.48 8.60
N THR A 198 -7.89 -14.81 7.46
CA THR A 198 -7.91 -15.45 6.14
C THR A 198 -6.62 -15.18 5.38
N PRO A 199 -6.29 -15.95 4.33
CA PRO A 199 -5.03 -15.79 3.62
C PRO A 199 -4.81 -14.38 3.04
N VAL A 200 -3.60 -13.84 3.23
CA VAL A 200 -3.14 -12.61 2.56
C VAL A 200 -2.74 -12.89 1.12
N LEU A 201 -2.19 -14.08 0.84
CA LEU A 201 -1.79 -14.53 -0.49
C LEU A 201 -2.80 -15.55 -1.01
N SER A 202 -3.30 -15.36 -2.22
CA SER A 202 -4.27 -16.23 -2.88
C SER A 202 -3.86 -16.50 -4.32
N PRO A 203 -4.15 -17.69 -4.87
CA PRO A 203 -3.96 -17.96 -6.30
C PRO A 203 -5.00 -17.22 -7.17
N ILE A 204 -6.06 -16.67 -6.58
CA ILE A 204 -7.14 -15.95 -7.27
C ILE A 204 -7.35 -14.62 -6.55
N ALA A 205 -7.46 -13.52 -7.31
CA ALA A 205 -7.90 -12.23 -6.80
C ALA A 205 -9.39 -12.06 -7.05
N GLY A 206 -10.14 -11.63 -6.03
CA GLY A 206 -11.59 -11.41 -6.13
C GLY A 206 -12.19 -10.82 -4.86
N GLY A 207 -13.47 -10.50 -4.91
CA GLY A 207 -14.25 -9.88 -3.83
C GLY A 207 -14.24 -8.36 -3.83
N ALA A 208 -13.62 -7.71 -4.82
CA ALA A 208 -13.67 -6.28 -5.03
C ALA A 208 -13.21 -5.92 -6.46
N ASN A 209 -13.70 -4.82 -7.00
CA ASN A 209 -13.16 -4.25 -8.24
C ASN A 209 -11.89 -3.47 -7.90
N ALA A 210 -10.72 -4.09 -8.06
CA ALA A 210 -9.44 -3.46 -7.78
C ALA A 210 -8.30 -4.22 -8.46
N ARG A 211 -7.23 -3.50 -8.83
CA ARG A 211 -6.02 -4.13 -9.36
C ARG A 211 -5.19 -4.77 -8.24
N PRO A 212 -4.88 -6.07 -8.29
CA PRO A 212 -4.08 -6.74 -7.27
C PRO A 212 -2.57 -6.46 -7.43
N PHE A 213 -1.81 -6.57 -6.33
CA PHE A 213 -0.36 -6.82 -6.39
C PHE A 213 -0.12 -8.29 -6.68
N ILE A 214 0.80 -8.57 -7.58
CA ILE A 214 1.21 -9.93 -7.98
C ILE A 214 2.56 -10.23 -7.35
N THR A 215 2.73 -11.44 -6.82
CA THR A 215 3.99 -11.97 -6.30
C THR A 215 4.17 -13.41 -6.76
N HIS A 216 5.40 -13.93 -6.72
CA HIS A 216 5.72 -15.29 -7.16
C HIS A 216 6.08 -16.20 -6.00
N HIS A 217 5.48 -17.39 -5.92
CA HIS A 217 5.79 -18.40 -4.91
C HIS A 217 6.85 -19.37 -5.47
N ASN A 218 8.12 -19.09 -5.19
CA ASN A 218 9.27 -19.79 -5.78
C ASN A 218 9.22 -21.32 -5.65
N ALA A 219 8.79 -21.85 -4.49
CA ALA A 219 8.80 -23.30 -4.27
C ALA A 219 7.73 -24.07 -5.05
N GLN A 220 6.64 -23.40 -5.44
CA GLN A 220 5.55 -23.98 -6.22
C GLN A 220 5.56 -23.51 -7.68
N ASP A 221 6.40 -22.55 -8.02
CA ASP A 221 6.51 -21.94 -9.34
C ASP A 221 5.15 -21.43 -9.87
N ILE A 222 4.43 -20.68 -8.99
CA ILE A 222 3.12 -20.11 -9.30
C ILE A 222 3.07 -18.62 -8.91
N ASP A 223 2.34 -17.85 -9.70
CA ASP A 223 1.98 -16.48 -9.32
C ASP A 223 0.86 -16.50 -8.29
N MET A 224 0.96 -15.60 -7.31
CA MET A 224 -0.04 -15.37 -6.29
C MET A 224 -0.38 -13.88 -6.22
N TYR A 225 -1.58 -13.60 -5.75
CA TYR A 225 -2.10 -12.25 -5.60
C TYR A 225 -2.18 -11.89 -4.12
N MET A 226 -1.78 -10.67 -3.78
CA MET A 226 -2.13 -10.11 -2.47
C MET A 226 -3.61 -9.76 -2.46
N ARG A 227 -4.30 -10.12 -1.39
CA ARG A 227 -5.77 -9.96 -1.28
C ARG A 227 -6.21 -8.51 -1.47
N ILE A 228 -7.26 -8.33 -2.24
CA ILE A 228 -7.94 -7.04 -2.48
C ILE A 228 -9.22 -6.88 -1.64
N ALA A 229 -9.71 -7.99 -1.05
CA ALA A 229 -10.82 -8.10 -0.11
C ALA A 229 -10.68 -9.41 0.69
N THR A 230 -11.43 -9.56 1.78
CA THR A 230 -11.53 -10.82 2.57
C THR A 230 -12.85 -11.55 2.33
N GLU A 231 -13.76 -10.94 1.60
CA GLU A 231 -15.16 -11.31 1.37
C GLU A 231 -15.36 -12.79 1.07
N LEU A 232 -14.74 -13.30 -0.02
CA LEU A 232 -15.01 -14.66 -0.50
C LEU A 232 -14.58 -15.74 0.51
N HIS A 233 -13.54 -15.49 1.29
CA HIS A 233 -13.11 -16.40 2.34
C HIS A 233 -14.06 -16.37 3.54
N LEU A 234 -14.52 -15.18 3.96
CA LEU A 234 -15.43 -15.05 5.09
C LEU A 234 -16.81 -15.67 4.77
N LYS A 235 -17.29 -15.53 3.55
CA LYS A 235 -18.52 -16.21 3.09
C LYS A 235 -18.40 -17.74 3.11
N ARG A 236 -17.23 -18.32 2.77
CA ARG A 236 -16.96 -19.75 2.91
C ARG A 236 -17.06 -20.20 4.37
N LEU A 237 -16.67 -19.36 5.33
CA LEU A 237 -16.84 -19.66 6.75
C LEU A 237 -18.32 -19.67 7.19
N ILE A 238 -19.15 -18.79 6.62
CA ILE A 238 -20.60 -18.79 6.81
C ILE A 238 -21.20 -20.10 6.27
N VAL A 239 -20.81 -20.52 5.07
CA VAL A 239 -21.21 -21.84 4.52
C VAL A 239 -20.79 -22.97 5.46
N GLY A 240 -19.61 -22.86 6.06
CA GLY A 240 -19.07 -23.82 7.04
C GLY A 240 -19.79 -23.81 8.41
N GLY A 241 -20.76 -22.91 8.62
CA GLY A 241 -21.57 -22.85 9.84
C GLY A 241 -21.04 -21.89 10.92
N LEU A 242 -20.03 -21.06 10.62
CA LEU A 242 -19.64 -19.97 11.50
C LEU A 242 -20.57 -18.76 11.25
N GLU A 243 -21.65 -18.68 12.05
CA GLU A 243 -22.77 -17.76 11.77
C GLU A 243 -22.43 -16.28 11.91
N ARG A 244 -21.37 -15.92 12.61
CA ARG A 244 -20.91 -14.53 12.81
C ARG A 244 -19.39 -14.49 12.82
N VAL A 245 -18.81 -13.91 11.77
CA VAL A 245 -17.36 -13.80 11.62
C VAL A 245 -16.97 -12.38 11.23
N TYR A 246 -15.81 -11.95 11.66
CA TYR A 246 -15.20 -10.70 11.17
C TYR A 246 -13.69 -10.83 11.08
N GLU A 247 -13.09 -10.02 10.23
CA GLU A 247 -11.65 -9.86 10.13
C GLU A 247 -11.29 -8.38 10.09
N VAL A 248 -10.33 -7.97 10.94
CA VAL A 248 -9.66 -6.67 10.84
C VAL A 248 -8.31 -6.91 10.18
N GLY A 249 -8.20 -6.60 8.90
CA GLY A 249 -7.05 -6.98 8.11
C GLY A 249 -6.53 -5.92 7.15
N ARG A 250 -5.28 -6.11 6.71
CA ARG A 250 -4.70 -5.32 5.62
C ARG A 250 -5.22 -5.81 4.28
N ILE A 251 -5.57 -4.84 3.44
CA ILE A 251 -5.98 -5.00 2.07
C ILE A 251 -4.97 -4.27 1.17
N PHE A 252 -4.74 -4.82 -0.02
CA PHE A 252 -3.71 -4.36 -0.94
C PHE A 252 -4.31 -4.10 -2.32
N ARG A 253 -4.28 -2.83 -2.77
CA ARG A 253 -4.76 -2.43 -4.10
C ARG A 253 -3.66 -1.68 -4.83
N ASN A 254 -3.29 -2.16 -6.01
CA ASN A 254 -2.21 -1.60 -6.83
C ASN A 254 -2.70 -0.40 -7.64
N GLU A 255 -3.11 0.63 -6.93
CA GLU A 255 -3.74 1.84 -7.43
C GLU A 255 -2.93 3.08 -7.06
N GLY A 256 -3.41 4.27 -7.47
CA GLY A 256 -2.79 5.55 -7.17
C GLY A 256 -2.78 5.89 -5.68
N MET A 257 -1.95 6.84 -5.30
CA MET A 257 -1.82 7.34 -3.93
C MET A 257 -2.21 8.81 -3.88
N ASP A 258 -3.20 9.14 -3.05
CA ASP A 258 -3.65 10.51 -2.81
C ASP A 258 -3.90 10.78 -1.31
N THR A 259 -4.72 11.76 -0.98
CA THR A 259 -5.10 12.07 0.41
C THR A 259 -6.12 11.10 1.00
N LYS A 260 -6.88 10.37 0.16
CA LYS A 260 -7.91 9.41 0.56
C LYS A 260 -7.49 7.96 0.36
N HIS A 261 -6.47 7.68 -0.49
CA HIS A 261 -6.06 6.34 -0.90
C HIS A 261 -4.58 6.05 -0.60
N ASN A 262 -4.32 4.85 -0.12
CA ASN A 262 -2.99 4.27 0.08
C ASN A 262 -3.00 2.82 -0.45
N PRO A 263 -1.93 2.34 -1.12
CA PRO A 263 -1.92 1.00 -1.74
C PRO A 263 -2.16 -0.15 -0.78
N GLU A 264 -1.82 0.04 0.49
CA GLU A 264 -2.19 -0.84 1.59
C GLU A 264 -2.95 -0.06 2.64
N PHE A 265 -4.08 -0.59 3.09
CA PHE A 265 -4.94 0.02 4.08
C PHE A 265 -5.62 -1.04 4.93
N THR A 266 -6.29 -0.64 6.01
CA THR A 266 -6.94 -1.57 6.92
C THR A 266 -8.46 -1.48 6.76
N THR A 267 -9.11 -2.63 6.57
CA THR A 267 -10.55 -2.77 6.61
C THR A 267 -11.01 -3.63 7.79
N CYS A 268 -12.27 -3.51 8.12
CA CYS A 268 -13.00 -4.55 8.84
C CYS A 268 -14.07 -5.06 7.89
N GLU A 269 -14.10 -6.36 7.65
CA GLU A 269 -15.19 -7.03 6.98
C GLU A 269 -15.85 -8.00 7.95
N LEU A 270 -17.17 -8.03 7.97
CA LEU A 270 -17.97 -8.89 8.86
C LEU A 270 -19.17 -9.46 8.13
N TYR A 271 -19.52 -10.70 8.50
CA TYR A 271 -20.63 -11.44 7.92
C TYR A 271 -21.46 -12.08 9.02
N GLN A 272 -22.79 -11.96 8.91
CA GLN A 272 -23.73 -12.55 9.85
C GLN A 272 -24.82 -13.29 9.12
N ALA A 273 -24.96 -14.58 9.46
CA ALA A 273 -26.09 -15.38 8.98
C ALA A 273 -27.41 -14.93 9.60
N TYR A 274 -28.51 -15.16 8.87
CA TYR A 274 -29.90 -14.89 9.28
C TYR A 274 -30.18 -13.40 9.55
N THR A 275 -29.47 -12.52 8.86
CA THR A 275 -29.72 -11.07 8.85
C THR A 275 -29.70 -10.55 7.41
N ASN A 276 -30.03 -9.28 7.25
CA ASN A 276 -30.15 -8.60 5.97
C ASN A 276 -29.47 -7.23 5.98
N LEU A 277 -29.70 -6.45 4.94
CA LEU A 277 -29.20 -5.08 4.77
C LEU A 277 -29.47 -4.17 5.97
N ASP A 278 -30.70 -4.20 6.54
CA ASP A 278 -31.06 -3.36 7.68
C ASP A 278 -30.20 -3.67 8.91
N GLY A 279 -29.97 -4.97 9.18
CA GLY A 279 -29.11 -5.39 10.28
C GLY A 279 -27.67 -4.89 10.10
N MET A 280 -27.17 -4.81 8.87
CA MET A 280 -25.84 -4.27 8.59
C MET A 280 -25.77 -2.75 8.78
N MET A 281 -26.85 -2.01 8.42
CA MET A 281 -26.95 -0.57 8.73
C MET A 281 -26.90 -0.31 10.23
N ASP A 282 -27.67 -1.07 11.01
CA ASP A 282 -27.72 -0.91 12.47
C ASP A 282 -26.36 -1.21 13.13
N ILE A 283 -25.61 -2.20 12.61
CA ILE A 283 -24.25 -2.53 13.11
C ILE A 283 -23.29 -1.38 12.82
N LEU A 284 -23.24 -0.86 11.60
CA LEU A 284 -22.31 0.22 11.23
C LEU A 284 -22.62 1.51 11.99
N GLU A 285 -23.91 1.89 12.07
CA GLU A 285 -24.37 3.04 12.84
C GLU A 285 -23.97 2.88 14.31
N GLY A 286 -24.21 1.70 14.92
CA GLY A 286 -23.85 1.42 16.30
C GLY A 286 -22.34 1.46 16.58
N ILE A 287 -21.52 0.97 15.67
CA ILE A 287 -20.06 1.03 15.77
C ILE A 287 -19.58 2.48 15.78
N LEU A 288 -19.98 3.28 14.81
CA LEU A 288 -19.42 4.63 14.64
C LEU A 288 -19.97 5.61 15.69
N THR A 289 -21.26 5.54 16.01
CA THR A 289 -21.86 6.38 17.07
C THR A 289 -21.28 6.02 18.44
N GLY A 290 -21.16 4.73 18.75
CA GLY A 290 -20.62 4.28 20.02
C GLY A 290 -19.13 4.62 20.16
N ALA A 291 -18.34 4.48 19.09
CA ALA A 291 -16.94 4.89 19.07
C ALA A 291 -16.77 6.39 19.29
N ALA A 292 -17.55 7.23 18.63
CA ALA A 292 -17.51 8.68 18.83
C ALA A 292 -17.83 9.04 20.29
N LYS A 293 -18.86 8.44 20.85
CA LYS A 293 -19.25 8.69 22.24
C LYS A 293 -18.21 8.23 23.25
N GLU A 294 -17.65 7.02 23.07
CA GLU A 294 -16.70 6.45 24.05
C GLU A 294 -15.32 7.14 23.93
N ILE A 295 -14.84 7.39 22.73
CA ILE A 295 -13.48 7.86 22.48
C ILE A 295 -13.37 9.39 22.57
N LEU A 296 -14.35 10.11 22.01
CA LEU A 296 -14.36 11.57 21.93
C LEU A 296 -15.26 12.24 22.97
N GLY A 297 -16.19 11.50 23.56
CA GLY A 297 -17.18 12.01 24.53
C GLY A 297 -18.35 12.77 23.89
N THR A 298 -18.43 12.84 22.55
CA THR A 298 -19.43 13.62 21.80
C THR A 298 -19.83 12.88 20.51
N TYR A 299 -21.02 13.20 19.99
CA TYR A 299 -21.47 12.81 18.65
C TYR A 299 -21.16 13.89 17.59
N HIS A 300 -20.89 15.12 18.03
CA HIS A 300 -20.59 16.23 17.12
C HIS A 300 -19.10 16.34 16.90
N ILE A 301 -18.69 16.27 15.64
CA ILE A 301 -17.29 16.32 15.22
C ILE A 301 -17.09 17.33 14.09
N GLN A 302 -15.85 17.79 13.91
CA GLN A 302 -15.43 18.57 12.74
C GLN A 302 -14.64 17.66 11.82
N TRP A 303 -15.08 17.54 10.56
CA TRP A 303 -14.33 16.78 9.56
C TRP A 303 -14.46 17.42 8.18
N LEU A 304 -13.34 17.50 7.45
CA LEU A 304 -13.23 18.11 6.11
C LEU A 304 -13.88 19.51 6.00
N GLY A 305 -13.82 20.28 7.08
CA GLY A 305 -14.37 21.64 7.16
C GLY A 305 -15.87 21.71 7.45
N HIS A 306 -16.51 20.59 7.75
CA HIS A 306 -17.95 20.50 8.05
C HIS A 306 -18.21 20.07 9.49
N ASP A 307 -19.32 20.57 10.03
CA ASP A 307 -19.92 20.07 11.26
C ASP A 307 -20.68 18.77 10.94
N VAL A 308 -20.27 17.66 11.54
CA VAL A 308 -20.89 16.34 11.35
C VAL A 308 -21.53 15.90 12.65
N ASP A 309 -22.81 15.53 12.58
CA ASP A 309 -23.58 15.00 13.70
C ASP A 309 -23.76 13.47 13.54
N LEU A 310 -23.06 12.71 14.38
CA LEU A 310 -23.13 11.25 14.43
C LEU A 310 -24.24 10.73 15.36
N THR A 311 -25.19 11.58 15.80
CA THR A 311 -26.32 11.14 16.61
C THR A 311 -27.18 10.15 15.82
N PRO A 312 -27.58 8.98 16.40
CA PRO A 312 -28.55 8.08 15.75
C PRO A 312 -29.91 8.79 15.60
N SER A 313 -30.75 8.57 14.62
CA SER A 313 -30.77 7.61 13.51
C SER A 313 -30.36 8.33 12.23
N TRP A 314 -29.51 7.72 11.45
CA TRP A 314 -29.02 8.33 10.23
C TRP A 314 -30.01 8.19 9.07
N LYS A 315 -29.89 9.10 8.10
CA LYS A 315 -30.74 9.13 6.92
C LYS A 315 -30.52 7.87 6.07
N ARG A 316 -31.62 7.22 5.66
CA ARG A 316 -31.64 6.11 4.70
C ARG A 316 -32.44 6.58 3.48
N ILE A 317 -31.88 6.49 2.28
CA ILE A 317 -32.51 6.96 1.03
C ILE A 317 -32.04 6.06 -0.12
N THR A 318 -32.92 5.77 -1.08
CA THR A 318 -32.54 5.02 -2.28
C THR A 318 -31.65 5.86 -3.19
N MET A 319 -30.81 5.21 -3.99
CA MET A 319 -29.98 5.90 -4.98
C MET A 319 -30.83 6.71 -5.96
N ALA A 320 -31.90 6.13 -6.48
CA ALA A 320 -32.82 6.79 -7.40
C ALA A 320 -33.45 8.05 -6.80
N ASP A 321 -33.94 7.98 -5.53
CA ASP A 321 -34.50 9.14 -4.83
C ASP A 321 -33.42 10.20 -4.56
N ALA A 322 -32.21 9.79 -4.20
CA ALA A 322 -31.11 10.72 -3.96
C ALA A 322 -30.75 11.48 -5.24
N VAL A 323 -30.67 10.79 -6.38
CA VAL A 323 -30.45 11.39 -7.71
C VAL A 323 -31.60 12.32 -8.09
N GLN A 324 -32.84 11.89 -7.93
CA GLN A 324 -34.01 12.71 -8.25
C GLN A 324 -34.06 13.98 -7.40
N ASN A 325 -33.76 13.89 -6.11
CA ASN A 325 -33.74 15.03 -5.20
C ASN A 325 -32.70 16.10 -5.56
N VAL A 326 -31.55 15.69 -6.08
CA VAL A 326 -30.44 16.62 -6.40
C VAL A 326 -30.53 17.14 -7.83
N THR A 327 -30.86 16.26 -8.79
CA THR A 327 -30.80 16.59 -10.22
C THR A 327 -32.15 16.83 -10.87
N GLY A 328 -33.23 16.34 -10.25
CA GLY A 328 -34.56 16.30 -10.84
C GLY A 328 -34.79 15.14 -11.84
N ALA A 329 -33.78 14.33 -12.11
CA ALA A 329 -33.86 13.19 -13.05
C ALA A 329 -34.52 11.98 -12.38
N ASP A 330 -35.65 11.52 -12.95
CA ASP A 330 -36.39 10.37 -12.46
C ASP A 330 -36.03 9.11 -13.28
N PHE A 331 -35.06 8.35 -12.78
CA PHE A 331 -34.60 7.11 -13.41
C PHE A 331 -35.58 5.96 -13.23
N MET A 332 -36.45 6.00 -12.21
CA MET A 332 -37.47 4.96 -11.99
C MET A 332 -38.60 5.05 -13.02
N ALA A 333 -38.91 6.27 -13.53
CA ALA A 333 -39.89 6.43 -14.59
C ALA A 333 -39.49 5.81 -15.95
N ILE A 334 -38.20 5.51 -16.13
CA ILE A 334 -37.61 4.92 -17.34
C ILE A 334 -36.85 3.64 -17.03
N GLU A 335 -37.23 2.95 -15.97
CA GLU A 335 -36.59 1.75 -15.52
C GLU A 335 -36.45 0.69 -16.63
N GLY A 336 -35.22 0.14 -16.80
CA GLY A 336 -34.93 -0.87 -17.81
C GLY A 336 -34.77 -0.34 -19.24
N ASP A 337 -35.00 0.95 -19.50
CA ASP A 337 -34.75 1.57 -20.80
C ASP A 337 -33.30 2.14 -20.85
N ASP A 338 -32.40 1.33 -21.39
CA ASP A 338 -30.95 1.64 -21.44
C ASP A 338 -30.64 2.95 -22.19
N ASP A 339 -31.33 3.19 -23.32
CA ASP A 339 -31.06 4.39 -24.15
C ASP A 339 -31.65 5.65 -23.51
N ALA A 340 -32.89 5.57 -22.97
CA ALA A 340 -33.50 6.69 -22.27
C ALA A 340 -32.67 7.09 -21.03
N ALA A 341 -32.13 6.12 -20.28
CA ALA A 341 -31.33 6.37 -19.10
C ALA A 341 -30.02 7.10 -19.42
N VAL A 342 -29.31 6.72 -20.49
CA VAL A 342 -28.11 7.39 -20.95
C VAL A 342 -28.40 8.84 -21.38
N GLU A 343 -29.49 9.06 -22.10
CA GLU A 343 -29.87 10.42 -22.53
C GLU A 343 -30.35 11.28 -21.34
N LEU A 344 -31.02 10.69 -20.34
CA LEU A 344 -31.39 11.36 -19.10
C LEU A 344 -30.14 11.79 -18.30
N ALA A 345 -29.17 10.90 -18.12
CA ALA A 345 -27.89 11.21 -17.46
C ALA A 345 -27.16 12.37 -18.14
N LYS A 346 -27.04 12.33 -19.47
CA LYS A 346 -26.44 13.42 -20.26
C LYS A 346 -27.22 14.74 -20.11
N SER A 347 -28.54 14.69 -20.04
CA SER A 347 -29.38 15.88 -19.92
C SER A 347 -29.12 16.67 -18.63
N VAL A 348 -28.64 16.00 -17.58
CA VAL A 348 -28.23 16.62 -16.31
C VAL A 348 -26.71 16.82 -16.21
N GLY A 349 -26.01 16.70 -17.35
CA GLY A 349 -24.59 17.01 -17.46
C GLY A 349 -23.65 15.96 -16.89
N VAL A 350 -24.04 14.68 -16.95
CA VAL A 350 -23.18 13.53 -16.59
C VAL A 350 -22.35 13.12 -17.79
N ASP A 351 -21.06 12.89 -17.58
CA ASP A 351 -20.18 12.32 -18.59
C ASP A 351 -20.38 10.79 -18.65
N MET A 352 -20.76 10.29 -19.81
CA MET A 352 -21.02 8.88 -20.07
C MET A 352 -19.95 8.25 -20.99
N GLU A 353 -18.81 8.93 -21.23
CA GLU A 353 -17.72 8.39 -22.05
C GLU A 353 -17.08 7.17 -21.35
N GLY A 354 -16.97 6.06 -22.06
CA GLY A 354 -16.44 4.80 -21.51
C GLY A 354 -17.37 4.00 -20.60
N VAL A 355 -18.54 4.55 -20.29
CA VAL A 355 -19.53 3.88 -19.43
C VAL A 355 -20.42 2.93 -20.24
N ALA A 356 -20.68 1.74 -19.70
CA ALA A 356 -21.58 0.78 -20.33
C ALA A 356 -22.99 1.38 -20.50
N ARG A 357 -23.57 1.26 -21.71
CA ARG A 357 -24.90 1.79 -22.01
C ARG A 357 -25.99 0.88 -21.41
N LYS A 358 -26.15 0.99 -20.09
CA LYS A 358 -27.15 0.29 -19.29
C LYS A 358 -27.83 1.26 -18.36
N TRP A 359 -29.10 1.01 -18.05
CA TRP A 359 -29.89 1.82 -17.14
C TRP A 359 -29.21 1.96 -15.78
N GLY A 360 -28.76 0.86 -15.20
CA GLY A 360 -28.11 0.88 -13.88
C GLY A 360 -26.78 1.60 -13.86
N ASN A 361 -25.98 1.50 -14.93
CA ASN A 361 -24.73 2.26 -15.03
C ASN A 361 -25.00 3.77 -15.14
N ALA A 362 -26.03 4.18 -15.91
CA ALA A 362 -26.38 5.59 -16.03
C ALA A 362 -26.90 6.19 -14.72
N LEU A 363 -27.69 5.44 -13.95
CA LEU A 363 -28.12 5.83 -12.61
C LEU A 363 -26.93 5.98 -11.66
N TYR A 364 -26.03 4.99 -11.63
CA TYR A 364 -24.85 5.00 -10.78
C TYR A 364 -23.92 6.17 -11.11
N GLU A 365 -23.59 6.38 -12.37
CA GLU A 365 -22.75 7.52 -12.81
C GLU A 365 -23.37 8.88 -12.48
N THR A 366 -24.70 8.96 -12.56
CA THR A 366 -25.40 10.19 -12.17
C THR A 366 -25.29 10.43 -10.67
N PHE A 367 -25.37 9.38 -9.87
CA PHE A 367 -25.15 9.46 -8.43
C PHE A 367 -23.71 9.89 -8.12
N ASP A 368 -22.72 9.21 -8.66
CA ASP A 368 -21.29 9.47 -8.44
C ASP A 368 -20.92 10.92 -8.76
N GLN A 369 -21.27 11.38 -9.97
CA GLN A 369 -20.86 12.70 -10.44
C GLN A 369 -21.68 13.88 -9.89
N LYS A 370 -22.90 13.67 -9.36
CA LYS A 370 -23.80 14.78 -8.98
C LYS A 370 -24.26 14.74 -7.53
N VAL A 371 -24.25 13.60 -6.89
CA VAL A 371 -24.89 13.44 -5.57
C VAL A 371 -23.86 13.19 -4.46
N GLU A 372 -22.86 12.33 -4.70
CA GLU A 372 -21.92 11.86 -3.68
C GLU A 372 -21.29 13.01 -2.87
N GLU A 373 -20.72 14.01 -3.55
CA GLU A 373 -20.07 15.15 -2.89
C GLU A 373 -21.04 16.02 -2.06
N THR A 374 -22.37 15.90 -2.28
CA THR A 374 -23.38 16.64 -1.53
C THR A 374 -23.75 16.00 -0.19
N LEU A 375 -23.33 14.75 0.04
CA LEU A 375 -23.66 13.96 1.22
C LEU A 375 -22.76 14.33 2.42
N ILE A 376 -23.08 15.43 3.12
CA ILE A 376 -22.26 15.92 4.25
C ILE A 376 -22.55 15.14 5.53
N GLN A 377 -23.83 14.95 5.88
CA GLN A 377 -24.24 14.23 7.09
C GLN A 377 -24.29 12.73 6.84
N PRO A 378 -24.10 11.89 7.88
CA PRO A 378 -24.18 10.45 7.75
C PRO A 378 -25.44 10.01 7.01
N THR A 379 -25.26 9.37 5.87
CA THR A 379 -26.37 8.97 4.99
C THR A 379 -26.10 7.59 4.40
N PHE A 380 -27.06 6.67 4.53
CA PHE A 380 -27.08 5.41 3.81
C PHE A 380 -27.76 5.59 2.46
N ILE A 381 -27.04 5.32 1.39
CA ILE A 381 -27.60 5.24 0.03
C ILE A 381 -27.89 3.76 -0.24
N THR A 382 -29.12 3.43 -0.52
CA THR A 382 -29.59 2.04 -0.66
C THR A 382 -30.07 1.74 -2.08
N MET A 383 -30.34 0.48 -2.38
CA MET A 383 -30.91 0.02 -3.65
C MET A 383 -30.04 0.37 -4.87
N TYR A 384 -28.83 -0.15 -4.87
CA TYR A 384 -27.89 -0.03 -5.98
C TYR A 384 -28.34 -0.89 -7.17
N PRO A 385 -28.08 -0.45 -8.42
CA PRO A 385 -28.34 -1.25 -9.61
C PRO A 385 -27.57 -2.57 -9.63
N VAL A 386 -28.15 -3.60 -10.23
CA VAL A 386 -27.52 -4.93 -10.34
C VAL A 386 -26.27 -4.93 -11.20
N GLU A 387 -26.17 -4.04 -12.18
CA GLU A 387 -25.03 -3.91 -13.10
C GLU A 387 -23.73 -3.53 -12.40
N VAL A 388 -23.83 -2.84 -11.26
CA VAL A 388 -22.70 -2.38 -10.45
C VAL A 388 -22.56 -3.14 -9.12
N SER A 389 -23.30 -4.24 -8.94
CA SER A 389 -23.38 -4.96 -7.66
C SER A 389 -23.25 -6.48 -7.83
N PRO A 390 -22.07 -7.01 -8.27
CA PRO A 390 -21.94 -8.41 -8.68
C PRO A 390 -22.11 -9.45 -7.56
N LEU A 391 -21.97 -9.06 -6.30
CA LEU A 391 -21.99 -9.96 -5.13
C LEU A 391 -23.21 -9.76 -4.22
N ALA A 392 -24.05 -8.75 -4.52
CA ALA A 392 -25.25 -8.43 -3.75
C ALA A 392 -26.49 -9.17 -4.27
N LYS A 393 -27.37 -9.54 -3.35
CA LYS A 393 -28.67 -10.16 -3.68
C LYS A 393 -29.57 -9.14 -4.37
N ARG A 394 -30.31 -9.58 -5.39
CA ARG A 394 -31.38 -8.77 -6.01
C ARG A 394 -32.45 -8.46 -5.00
N SER A 395 -33.00 -7.26 -5.08
CA SER A 395 -34.20 -6.92 -4.32
C SER A 395 -35.38 -7.85 -4.74
N PRO A 396 -36.11 -8.40 -3.78
CA PRO A 396 -37.33 -9.17 -4.09
C PRO A 396 -38.44 -8.32 -4.70
N GLU A 397 -38.44 -7.01 -4.46
CA GLU A 397 -39.46 -6.08 -4.92
C GLU A 397 -39.17 -5.57 -6.33
N ASP A 398 -37.87 -5.44 -6.67
CA ASP A 398 -37.41 -4.94 -7.95
C ASP A 398 -36.12 -5.65 -8.40
N PRO A 399 -36.17 -6.49 -9.44
CA PRO A 399 -35.04 -7.29 -9.89
C PRO A 399 -33.93 -6.48 -10.58
N HIS A 400 -34.14 -5.21 -10.94
CA HIS A 400 -33.10 -4.31 -11.48
C HIS A 400 -32.22 -3.73 -10.38
N LEU A 401 -32.69 -3.78 -9.12
CA LEU A 401 -32.01 -3.28 -7.95
C LEU A 401 -31.48 -4.41 -7.07
N THR A 402 -30.54 -4.07 -6.19
CA THR A 402 -29.96 -5.00 -5.21
C THR A 402 -30.16 -4.47 -3.80
N GLU A 403 -30.25 -5.39 -2.84
CA GLU A 403 -30.20 -5.07 -1.40
C GLU A 403 -28.75 -4.73 -1.00
N ARG A 404 -28.29 -3.54 -1.43
CA ARG A 404 -26.97 -2.97 -1.15
C ARG A 404 -27.09 -1.54 -0.65
N TYR A 405 -26.21 -1.16 0.25
CA TYR A 405 -25.99 0.25 0.58
C TYR A 405 -24.52 0.60 0.57
N GLU A 406 -24.25 1.86 0.36
CA GLU A 406 -23.02 2.52 0.79
C GLU A 406 -23.37 3.64 1.76
N MET A 407 -22.51 3.84 2.77
CA MET A 407 -22.67 4.87 3.78
C MET A 407 -21.69 5.99 3.54
N PHE A 408 -22.19 7.22 3.48
CA PHE A 408 -21.41 8.42 3.17
C PHE A 408 -21.39 9.42 4.33
N VAL A 409 -20.22 10.08 4.50
CA VAL A 409 -20.03 11.27 5.35
C VAL A 409 -19.09 12.20 4.63
N CYS A 410 -19.46 13.47 4.48
CA CYS A 410 -18.65 14.49 3.79
C CYS A 410 -18.19 14.07 2.40
N GLY A 411 -19.07 13.42 1.60
CA GLY A 411 -18.73 12.92 0.28
C GLY A 411 -17.65 11.83 0.29
N CYS A 412 -17.53 11.10 1.38
CA CYS A 412 -16.61 9.97 1.47
C CYS A 412 -17.39 8.71 1.84
N GLU A 413 -17.25 7.68 1.04
CA GLU A 413 -17.73 6.34 1.36
C GLU A 413 -17.01 5.82 2.61
N MET A 414 -17.76 5.48 3.64
CA MET A 414 -17.27 4.97 4.91
C MET A 414 -17.39 3.46 5.03
N GLY A 415 -18.40 2.88 4.39
CA GLY A 415 -18.65 1.44 4.40
C GLY A 415 -19.66 1.04 3.32
N ASN A 416 -19.58 -0.22 2.92
CA ASN A 416 -20.40 -0.87 1.89
C ASN A 416 -20.93 -2.19 2.45
N ALA A 417 -22.22 -2.45 2.26
CA ALA A 417 -22.85 -3.66 2.75
C ALA A 417 -24.00 -4.10 1.86
N PHE A 418 -24.31 -5.38 1.94
CA PHE A 418 -25.45 -5.94 1.21
C PHE A 418 -26.03 -7.17 1.90
N SER A 419 -27.28 -7.51 1.53
CA SER A 419 -27.73 -8.88 1.66
C SER A 419 -26.99 -9.73 0.64
N GLU A 420 -26.30 -10.76 1.11
CA GLU A 420 -25.37 -11.55 0.30
C GLU A 420 -26.10 -12.36 -0.77
N LEU A 421 -25.57 -12.35 -1.99
CA LEU A 421 -26.01 -13.28 -3.02
C LEU A 421 -25.62 -14.69 -2.61
N ASN A 422 -26.63 -15.54 -2.40
CA ASN A 422 -26.45 -16.93 -1.99
C ASN A 422 -27.05 -17.94 -2.99
N ASP A 423 -27.46 -17.47 -4.19
CA ASP A 423 -27.84 -18.30 -5.31
C ASP A 423 -26.58 -18.63 -6.15
N PRO A 424 -26.12 -19.91 -6.15
CA PRO A 424 -24.91 -20.30 -6.89
C PRO A 424 -25.06 -20.13 -8.40
N ILE A 425 -26.27 -20.24 -8.93
CA ILE A 425 -26.54 -20.13 -10.38
C ILE A 425 -26.40 -18.67 -10.83
N ASP A 426 -27.03 -17.73 -10.09
CA ASP A 426 -26.89 -16.28 -10.38
C ASP A 426 -25.42 -15.84 -10.14
N GLN A 427 -24.77 -16.31 -9.07
CA GLN A 427 -23.36 -15.97 -8.79
C GLN A 427 -22.42 -16.43 -9.90
N HIS A 428 -22.58 -17.66 -10.39
CA HIS A 428 -21.77 -18.17 -11.49
C HIS A 428 -21.95 -17.32 -12.77
N GLN A 429 -23.20 -16.91 -13.08
CA GLN A 429 -23.47 -16.06 -14.25
C GLN A 429 -22.80 -14.69 -14.11
N ARG A 430 -22.82 -14.09 -12.91
CA ARG A 430 -22.19 -12.78 -12.65
C ARG A 430 -20.67 -12.87 -12.72
N PHE A 431 -20.06 -13.90 -12.16
CA PHE A 431 -18.62 -14.12 -12.30
C PHE A 431 -18.19 -14.35 -13.76
N LYS A 432 -19.00 -15.07 -14.53
CA LYS A 432 -18.75 -15.22 -15.96
C LYS A 432 -18.74 -13.89 -16.69
N ALA A 433 -19.71 -13.01 -16.38
CA ALA A 433 -19.74 -11.67 -16.96
C ALA A 433 -18.53 -10.81 -16.53
N GLN A 434 -18.06 -10.92 -15.29
CA GLN A 434 -16.85 -10.25 -14.82
C GLN A 434 -15.60 -10.79 -15.53
N ALA A 435 -15.47 -12.12 -15.66
CA ALA A 435 -14.37 -12.75 -16.37
C ALA A 435 -14.31 -12.34 -17.86
N GLU A 436 -15.47 -12.14 -18.50
CA GLU A 436 -15.55 -11.61 -19.87
C GLU A 436 -15.06 -10.14 -19.95
N LYS A 437 -15.41 -9.29 -18.98
CA LYS A 437 -14.89 -7.92 -18.88
C LYS A 437 -13.35 -7.95 -18.73
N ARG A 438 -12.84 -8.82 -17.85
CA ARG A 438 -11.40 -8.99 -17.64
C ARG A 438 -10.68 -9.44 -18.91
N ALA A 439 -11.25 -10.39 -19.66
CA ALA A 439 -10.71 -10.85 -20.94
C ALA A 439 -10.68 -9.73 -22.00
N ASN A 440 -11.56 -8.73 -21.89
CA ASN A 440 -11.61 -7.54 -22.74
C ASN A 440 -10.71 -6.39 -22.25
N GLY A 441 -9.87 -6.62 -21.23
CA GLY A 441 -8.86 -5.67 -20.77
C GLY A 441 -9.18 -4.92 -19.49
N ASP A 442 -10.28 -5.23 -18.81
CA ASP A 442 -10.61 -4.67 -17.50
C ASP A 442 -9.85 -5.45 -16.41
N GLU A 443 -8.68 -4.95 -16.01
CA GLU A 443 -7.81 -5.61 -15.00
C GLU A 443 -8.40 -5.55 -13.58
N GLU A 444 -9.43 -4.75 -13.34
CA GLU A 444 -10.09 -4.60 -12.04
C GLU A 444 -11.27 -5.57 -11.86
N ALA A 445 -11.78 -6.14 -12.96
CA ALA A 445 -12.88 -7.10 -12.90
C ALA A 445 -12.47 -8.41 -12.21
N ASP A 446 -13.40 -9.01 -11.46
CA ASP A 446 -13.19 -10.25 -10.71
C ASP A 446 -12.75 -11.42 -11.60
N MET A 447 -11.89 -12.27 -11.05
CA MET A 447 -11.56 -13.57 -11.63
C MET A 447 -12.66 -14.58 -11.32
N MET A 448 -12.83 -15.59 -12.18
CA MET A 448 -13.71 -16.72 -11.89
C MET A 448 -13.15 -17.51 -10.69
N ASP A 449 -13.98 -17.70 -9.66
CA ASP A 449 -13.68 -18.53 -8.49
C ASP A 449 -14.70 -19.69 -8.41
N GLU A 450 -14.37 -20.79 -9.11
CA GLU A 450 -15.19 -22.00 -9.18
C GLU A 450 -15.35 -22.66 -7.79
N ASP A 451 -14.34 -22.58 -6.93
CA ASP A 451 -14.39 -23.13 -5.57
C ASP A 451 -15.38 -22.35 -4.69
N PHE A 452 -15.48 -21.03 -4.88
CA PHE A 452 -16.48 -20.24 -4.19
C PHE A 452 -17.91 -20.58 -4.66
N VAL A 453 -18.11 -20.74 -5.98
CA VAL A 453 -19.41 -21.19 -6.52
C VAL A 453 -19.77 -22.56 -5.95
N LEU A 454 -18.83 -23.50 -5.94
CA LEU A 454 -19.02 -24.81 -5.33
C LEU A 454 -19.37 -24.72 -3.83
N ALA A 455 -18.73 -23.81 -3.10
CA ALA A 455 -19.09 -23.58 -1.69
C ALA A 455 -20.54 -23.12 -1.53
N LEU A 456 -21.02 -22.21 -2.41
CA LEU A 456 -22.42 -21.80 -2.39
C LEU A 456 -23.40 -22.95 -2.73
N GLU A 457 -23.00 -23.91 -3.54
CA GLU A 457 -23.82 -25.11 -3.85
C GLU A 457 -24.04 -26.01 -2.63
N TYR A 458 -23.14 -25.97 -1.62
CA TYR A 458 -23.38 -26.62 -0.33
C TYR A 458 -24.42 -25.90 0.52
N GLY A 459 -24.81 -24.68 0.15
CA GLY A 459 -25.85 -23.88 0.79
C GLY A 459 -25.31 -22.83 1.74
N MET A 460 -25.42 -21.56 1.37
CA MET A 460 -25.18 -20.42 2.24
C MET A 460 -26.54 -19.90 2.78
N PRO A 461 -26.69 -19.74 4.11
CA PRO A 461 -27.92 -19.17 4.66
C PRO A 461 -28.11 -17.71 4.21
N PRO A 462 -29.31 -17.12 4.34
CA PRO A 462 -29.48 -15.68 4.21
C PRO A 462 -28.48 -14.97 5.11
N THR A 463 -27.67 -14.08 4.55
CA THR A 463 -26.51 -13.48 5.23
C THR A 463 -26.45 -11.99 4.89
N GLY A 464 -26.17 -11.15 5.89
CA GLY A 464 -25.74 -9.79 5.68
C GLY A 464 -24.23 -9.69 5.80
N GLY A 465 -23.61 -8.94 4.90
CA GLY A 465 -22.18 -8.64 4.92
C GLY A 465 -21.91 -7.14 4.91
N LEU A 466 -20.87 -6.71 5.60
CA LEU A 466 -20.46 -5.32 5.74
C LEU A 466 -18.94 -5.21 5.68
N GLY A 467 -18.44 -4.35 4.80
CA GLY A 467 -17.05 -3.93 4.75
C GLY A 467 -16.92 -2.43 5.00
N PHE A 468 -15.94 -2.01 5.82
CA PHE A 468 -15.66 -0.59 6.04
C PHE A 468 -14.19 -0.31 6.31
N GLY A 469 -13.74 0.89 5.89
CA GLY A 469 -12.35 1.31 6.00
C GLY A 469 -12.01 1.82 7.40
N ILE A 470 -11.17 1.08 8.15
CA ILE A 470 -10.67 1.51 9.48
C ILE A 470 -9.94 2.84 9.39
N ASP A 471 -9.15 3.05 8.33
CA ASP A 471 -8.37 4.27 8.15
C ASP A 471 -9.28 5.48 7.91
N ARG A 472 -10.32 5.37 7.07
CA ARG A 472 -11.32 6.44 6.85
C ARG A 472 -12.11 6.76 8.14
N CYS A 473 -12.53 5.74 8.87
CA CYS A 473 -13.19 5.93 10.17
C CYS A 473 -12.26 6.64 11.16
N ALA A 474 -10.98 6.29 11.19
CA ALA A 474 -9.99 6.96 12.03
C ALA A 474 -9.76 8.41 11.59
N MET A 475 -9.71 8.71 10.26
CA MET A 475 -9.64 10.08 9.76
C MET A 475 -10.81 10.93 10.29
N MET A 476 -12.03 10.42 10.17
CA MET A 476 -13.24 11.08 10.64
C MET A 476 -13.18 11.34 12.15
N LEU A 477 -12.85 10.34 12.97
CA LEU A 477 -12.76 10.48 14.42
C LEU A 477 -11.61 11.39 14.88
N CYS A 478 -10.53 11.47 14.10
CA CYS A 478 -9.38 12.36 14.38
C CYS A 478 -9.63 13.81 13.88
N GLY A 479 -10.54 13.99 12.92
CA GLY A 479 -10.75 15.27 12.23
C GLY A 479 -9.63 15.61 11.26
N THR A 480 -9.00 14.61 10.61
CA THR A 480 -7.91 14.80 9.65
C THR A 480 -8.39 14.67 8.21
N ASP A 481 -7.68 15.36 7.30
CA ASP A 481 -7.99 15.42 5.87
C ASP A 481 -7.17 14.44 5.01
N SER A 482 -6.25 13.69 5.63
CA SER A 482 -5.36 12.77 4.91
C SER A 482 -5.22 11.42 5.60
N ILE A 483 -5.37 10.35 4.82
CA ILE A 483 -5.17 8.98 5.26
C ILE A 483 -3.74 8.76 5.83
N ARG A 484 -2.76 9.55 5.37
CA ARG A 484 -1.37 9.51 5.84
C ARG A 484 -1.22 9.99 7.29
N ASP A 485 -2.19 10.74 7.82
CA ASP A 485 -2.19 11.19 9.21
C ASP A 485 -2.63 10.09 10.19
N VAL A 486 -3.27 9.04 9.70
CA VAL A 486 -3.74 7.90 10.51
C VAL A 486 -3.02 6.58 10.18
N ILE A 487 -2.13 6.57 9.20
CA ILE A 487 -1.21 5.47 8.90
C ILE A 487 0.18 5.84 9.44
N LEU A 488 0.77 4.98 10.29
CA LEU A 488 2.08 5.27 10.91
C LEU A 488 3.17 5.49 9.87
N PHE A 489 3.28 4.57 8.92
CA PHE A 489 4.25 4.61 7.82
C PHE A 489 3.53 4.47 6.48
N PRO A 490 2.94 5.57 5.96
CA PRO A 490 2.25 5.54 4.68
C PRO A 490 3.24 5.31 3.54
N THR A 491 2.76 4.72 2.46
CA THR A 491 3.54 4.60 1.23
C THR A 491 3.81 6.00 0.68
N MET A 492 5.08 6.28 0.38
CA MET A 492 5.54 7.57 -0.13
C MET A 492 6.23 7.41 -1.48
N LYS A 493 6.10 8.40 -2.36
CA LYS A 493 6.88 8.41 -3.61
C LYS A 493 8.37 8.39 -3.27
N PRO A 494 9.18 7.53 -3.92
CA PRO A 494 10.64 7.52 -3.69
C PRO A 494 11.24 8.89 -3.97
N LEU A 495 12.18 9.32 -3.12
CA LEU A 495 13.03 10.47 -3.41
C LEU A 495 13.98 10.12 -4.56
N ASP A 496 14.51 11.13 -5.27
CA ASP A 496 15.43 10.88 -6.38
C ASP A 496 16.71 10.14 -5.97
N ALA A 497 17.14 10.30 -4.70
CA ALA A 497 18.21 9.51 -4.10
C ALA A 497 17.79 8.04 -3.88
N ASP A 498 16.55 7.80 -3.46
CA ASP A 498 16.00 6.46 -3.21
C ASP A 498 15.73 5.72 -4.54
N LYS A 499 15.38 6.43 -5.61
CA LYS A 499 15.24 5.87 -6.96
C LYS A 499 16.57 5.34 -7.51
N LYS A 500 17.71 5.91 -7.08
CA LYS A 500 19.03 5.37 -7.41
C LYS A 500 19.34 4.12 -6.58
N ALA A 501 19.02 4.14 -5.29
CA ALA A 501 19.24 2.99 -4.39
C ALA A 501 18.29 1.81 -4.70
N SER A 502 17.01 2.07 -5.04
CA SER A 502 16.06 1.01 -5.38
C SER A 502 16.33 0.36 -6.74
N LYS A 503 16.98 1.08 -7.67
CA LYS A 503 17.53 0.45 -8.89
C LYS A 503 18.76 -0.41 -8.61
N GLU A 504 19.47 -0.16 -7.50
CA GLU A 504 20.61 -0.98 -7.05
C GLU A 504 20.16 -2.20 -6.22
N VAL A 505 18.91 -2.27 -5.75
CA VAL A 505 18.38 -3.33 -4.86
C VAL A 505 17.33 -4.22 -5.52
N SER A 506 16.98 -4.03 -6.79
CA SER A 506 16.22 -5.03 -7.53
C SER A 506 17.13 -6.22 -7.88
N VAL A 507 17.42 -7.04 -6.87
CA VAL A 507 18.02 -8.36 -7.05
C VAL A 507 16.89 -9.29 -7.46
N PRO A 508 16.92 -9.91 -8.65
CA PRO A 508 16.09 -11.08 -8.92
C PRO A 508 16.44 -12.16 -7.90
N ALA A 509 15.43 -12.80 -7.33
CA ALA A 509 15.64 -13.96 -6.48
C ALA A 509 16.15 -15.12 -7.34
N GLU A 510 17.45 -15.13 -7.58
CA GLU A 510 18.26 -16.31 -7.91
C GLU A 510 19.71 -15.87 -8.09
N ALA A 511 20.50 -16.01 -7.06
CA ALA A 511 21.94 -16.27 -7.20
C ALA A 511 22.56 -16.61 -5.85
N ALA A 512 22.50 -17.87 -5.48
CA ALA A 512 23.59 -18.45 -4.73
C ALA A 512 24.76 -18.64 -5.73
N GLN A 513 25.83 -17.84 -5.53
CA GLN A 513 27.15 -17.99 -6.15
C GLN A 513 27.31 -17.62 -7.65
N ALA A 514 27.49 -16.33 -7.91
CA ALA A 514 28.37 -15.87 -8.99
C ALA A 514 28.88 -14.45 -8.66
N ALA A 515 30.12 -14.15 -9.04
CA ALA A 515 30.84 -12.92 -8.79
C ALA A 515 30.12 -11.66 -9.37
N PRO A 516 30.38 -10.44 -8.86
CA PRO A 516 29.66 -9.25 -9.26
C PRO A 516 29.87 -8.92 -10.74
N VAL A 517 28.79 -8.97 -11.52
CA VAL A 517 28.75 -8.38 -12.86
C VAL A 517 28.52 -6.89 -12.70
N VAL A 518 29.45 -6.10 -13.15
CA VAL A 518 29.34 -4.64 -13.29
C VAL A 518 28.36 -4.37 -14.43
N GLU A 519 27.17 -3.88 -14.13
CA GLU A 519 26.28 -3.35 -15.19
C GLU A 519 26.92 -2.07 -15.76
N GLU A 520 27.50 -2.19 -16.95
CA GLU A 520 27.89 -1.04 -17.75
C GLU A 520 26.62 -0.27 -18.17
N LYS A 521 26.59 1.02 -17.84
CA LYS A 521 25.57 1.93 -18.43
C LYS A 521 25.83 2.01 -19.92
N ILE A 522 24.97 1.37 -20.70
CA ILE A 522 25.04 1.45 -22.17
C ILE A 522 24.61 2.87 -22.58
N ASP A 523 25.55 3.63 -23.12
CA ASP A 523 25.28 4.96 -23.70
C ASP A 523 25.01 4.80 -25.20
N PHE A 524 23.76 5.00 -25.61
CA PHE A 524 23.33 4.95 -27.00
C PHE A 524 23.47 6.28 -27.76
N SER A 525 24.11 7.30 -27.18
CA SER A 525 24.23 8.64 -27.81
C SER A 525 24.98 8.62 -29.16
N ASN A 526 25.84 7.63 -29.37
CA ASN A 526 26.66 7.47 -30.58
C ASN A 526 26.19 6.28 -31.46
N VAL A 527 25.00 5.75 -31.19
CA VAL A 527 24.43 4.61 -31.95
C VAL A 527 23.62 5.10 -33.12
N GLN A 528 23.90 4.57 -34.32
CA GLN A 528 23.12 4.76 -35.52
C GLN A 528 22.41 3.47 -35.89
N ILE A 529 21.10 3.56 -36.12
CA ILE A 529 20.27 2.45 -36.62
C ILE A 529 19.87 2.71 -38.08
N GLU A 530 19.65 1.64 -38.84
CA GLU A 530 19.12 1.76 -40.20
C GLU A 530 17.71 2.38 -40.17
N PRO A 531 17.38 3.27 -41.15
CA PRO A 531 16.05 3.84 -41.27
C PRO A 531 14.99 2.75 -41.49
N LEU A 532 13.81 2.95 -40.88
CA LEU A 532 12.66 2.07 -41.14
C LEU A 532 12.29 2.08 -42.62
N PHE A 533 11.95 0.91 -43.19
CA PHE A 533 11.37 0.82 -44.52
C PHE A 533 10.03 1.58 -44.56
N GLN A 534 9.82 2.34 -45.62
CA GLN A 534 8.57 3.06 -45.85
C GLN A 534 7.51 2.19 -46.53
N ASP A 535 7.95 1.18 -47.30
CA ASP A 535 7.05 0.25 -47.99
C ASP A 535 6.44 -0.72 -47.01
N GLN A 536 5.12 -0.88 -47.04
CA GLN A 536 4.38 -1.80 -46.22
C GLN A 536 4.39 -3.21 -46.81
N VAL A 537 4.61 -4.23 -45.98
CA VAL A 537 4.42 -5.61 -46.34
C VAL A 537 3.02 -6.02 -45.87
N ASP A 538 2.21 -6.57 -46.80
CA ASP A 538 0.88 -7.09 -46.45
C ASP A 538 0.98 -8.32 -45.53
N PHE A 539 -0.06 -8.53 -44.73
CA PHE A 539 -0.09 -9.61 -43.74
C PHE A 539 0.01 -11.00 -44.37
N ASP A 540 -0.57 -11.22 -45.55
CA ASP A 540 -0.55 -12.51 -46.24
C ASP A 540 0.88 -12.86 -46.73
N THR A 541 1.67 -11.88 -47.07
CA THR A 541 3.07 -12.05 -47.44
C THR A 541 3.92 -12.32 -46.20
N PHE A 542 3.74 -11.56 -45.13
CA PHE A 542 4.46 -11.74 -43.85
C PHE A 542 4.14 -13.10 -43.22
N SER A 543 2.88 -13.51 -43.19
CA SER A 543 2.42 -14.77 -42.57
C SER A 543 2.96 -16.03 -43.23
N LYS A 544 3.55 -15.95 -44.44
CA LYS A 544 4.25 -17.03 -45.08
C LYS A 544 5.63 -17.30 -44.50
N SER A 545 6.17 -16.41 -43.70
CA SER A 545 7.46 -16.60 -43.03
C SER A 545 7.27 -17.44 -41.77
N ASP A 546 8.09 -18.48 -41.60
CA ASP A 546 8.02 -19.39 -40.45
C ASP A 546 9.20 -19.13 -39.51
N PHE A 547 8.97 -18.27 -38.53
CA PHE A 547 9.93 -17.98 -37.48
C PHE A 547 9.80 -18.96 -36.33
N ARG A 548 10.92 -19.60 -35.93
CA ARG A 548 10.98 -20.59 -34.87
C ARG A 548 12.07 -20.31 -33.87
N ALA A 549 11.82 -20.71 -32.62
CA ALA A 549 12.89 -20.88 -31.65
C ALA A 549 13.68 -22.13 -32.01
N VAL A 550 15.00 -22.01 -32.12
CA VAL A 550 15.89 -23.12 -32.48
C VAL A 550 17.00 -23.24 -31.44
N LYS A 551 17.30 -24.46 -31.00
CA LYS A 551 18.36 -24.69 -30.01
C LYS A 551 19.66 -25.10 -30.69
N VAL A 552 20.76 -24.43 -30.34
CA VAL A 552 22.07 -24.72 -30.89
C VAL A 552 22.63 -26.02 -30.24
N LYS A 553 22.73 -27.08 -31.02
CA LYS A 553 23.33 -28.36 -30.59
C LYS A 553 24.85 -28.35 -30.79
N GLU A 554 25.30 -27.87 -31.95
CA GLU A 554 26.71 -27.75 -32.29
C GLU A 554 26.94 -26.43 -33.05
N CYS A 555 28.09 -25.82 -32.85
CA CYS A 555 28.56 -24.68 -33.60
C CYS A 555 30.05 -24.84 -33.90
N GLU A 556 30.44 -24.63 -35.18
CA GLU A 556 31.84 -24.75 -35.61
C GLU A 556 32.21 -23.70 -36.65
N ALA A 557 33.45 -23.25 -36.65
CA ALA A 557 33.97 -22.35 -37.68
C ALA A 557 34.10 -23.07 -39.04
N VAL A 558 33.63 -22.43 -40.11
CA VAL A 558 33.72 -23.03 -41.46
C VAL A 558 35.14 -22.91 -42.00
N LYS A 559 35.76 -24.08 -42.30
CA LYS A 559 37.10 -24.14 -42.91
C LYS A 559 37.15 -23.29 -44.17
N LYS A 560 38.13 -22.41 -44.30
CA LYS A 560 38.36 -21.47 -45.40
C LYS A 560 37.45 -20.21 -45.41
N SER A 561 36.67 -19.96 -44.36
CA SER A 561 35.98 -18.69 -44.15
C SER A 561 36.37 -18.11 -42.78
N LYS A 562 36.65 -16.78 -42.75
CA LYS A 562 36.89 -16.08 -41.49
C LYS A 562 35.62 -15.53 -40.86
N LYS A 563 34.50 -15.57 -41.63
CA LYS A 563 33.23 -14.93 -41.25
C LYS A 563 32.11 -15.91 -40.91
N LEU A 564 32.21 -17.16 -41.36
CA LEU A 564 31.11 -18.11 -41.29
C LEU A 564 31.23 -19.05 -40.11
N LEU A 565 30.16 -19.16 -39.35
CA LEU A 565 29.89 -20.25 -38.42
C LEU A 565 28.85 -21.17 -39.00
N LYS A 566 29.05 -22.50 -38.82
CA LYS A 566 28.09 -23.55 -39.13
C LYS A 566 27.38 -23.95 -37.84
N PHE A 567 26.08 -23.88 -37.84
CA PHE A 567 25.20 -24.28 -36.77
C PHE A 567 24.51 -25.61 -37.10
N VAL A 568 24.46 -26.52 -36.14
CA VAL A 568 23.56 -27.65 -36.11
C VAL A 568 22.50 -27.36 -35.07
N LEU A 569 21.25 -27.25 -35.49
CA LEU A 569 20.14 -26.74 -34.73
C LEU A 569 19.04 -27.77 -34.55
N ASP A 570 18.50 -27.87 -33.35
CA ASP A 570 17.21 -28.50 -33.08
C ASP A 570 16.09 -27.48 -33.35
N ASP A 571 15.21 -27.77 -34.29
CA ASP A 571 14.03 -26.97 -34.64
C ASP A 571 12.71 -27.66 -34.26
N GLY A 572 12.76 -28.70 -33.42
CA GLY A 572 11.61 -29.46 -32.96
C GLY A 572 11.05 -30.47 -33.97
N THR A 573 11.64 -30.60 -35.18
CA THR A 573 11.15 -31.53 -36.22
C THR A 573 11.68 -32.94 -36.01
N GLY A 574 12.63 -33.14 -35.11
CA GLY A 574 13.31 -34.42 -34.89
C GLY A 574 14.47 -34.68 -35.85
N THR A 575 14.77 -33.78 -36.77
CA THR A 575 15.94 -33.80 -37.66
C THR A 575 16.75 -32.52 -37.45
N ASP A 576 18.08 -32.67 -37.42
CA ASP A 576 18.95 -31.52 -37.21
C ASP A 576 18.99 -30.61 -38.45
N ARG A 577 18.77 -29.31 -38.25
CA ARG A 577 18.83 -28.29 -39.29
C ARG A 577 20.23 -27.67 -39.35
N VAL A 578 20.76 -27.47 -40.53
CA VAL A 578 22.05 -26.81 -40.72
C VAL A 578 21.85 -25.41 -41.22
N ILE A 579 22.36 -24.41 -40.49
CA ILE A 579 22.38 -23.00 -40.90
C ILE A 579 23.81 -22.46 -40.85
N LEU A 580 24.22 -21.72 -41.90
CA LEU A 580 25.46 -20.97 -41.94
C LEU A 580 25.15 -19.48 -41.71
N SER A 581 25.87 -18.86 -40.78
CA SER A 581 25.73 -17.43 -40.49
C SER A 581 27.09 -16.72 -40.48
N GLY A 582 27.12 -15.47 -40.97
CA GLY A 582 28.31 -14.66 -41.11
C GLY A 582 28.72 -13.92 -39.81
N ILE A 583 28.59 -14.55 -38.66
CA ILE A 583 28.72 -13.90 -37.34
C ILE A 583 30.01 -14.28 -36.59
N HIS A 584 30.95 -14.94 -37.20
CA HIS A 584 32.21 -15.37 -36.56
C HIS A 584 33.13 -14.20 -36.15
N GLU A 585 32.89 -12.97 -36.64
CA GLU A 585 33.60 -11.78 -36.20
C GLU A 585 33.06 -11.23 -34.85
N TYR A 586 31.89 -11.72 -34.42
CA TYR A 586 31.15 -11.24 -33.23
C TYR A 586 31.01 -12.28 -32.14
N TYR A 587 31.10 -13.59 -32.46
CA TYR A 587 30.90 -14.70 -31.51
C TYR A 587 31.85 -15.85 -31.75
N GLU A 588 32.38 -16.42 -30.68
CA GLU A 588 33.09 -17.68 -30.74
C GLU A 588 32.09 -18.86 -30.67
N PRO A 589 32.36 -19.98 -31.37
CA PRO A 589 31.47 -21.14 -31.44
C PRO A 589 31.00 -21.66 -30.07
N GLU A 590 31.90 -21.70 -29.09
CA GLU A 590 31.67 -22.24 -27.75
C GLU A 590 30.64 -21.43 -26.95
N GLU A 591 30.52 -20.14 -27.23
CA GLU A 591 29.57 -19.23 -26.55
C GLU A 591 28.13 -19.48 -26.97
N LEU A 592 27.94 -20.12 -28.14
CA LEU A 592 26.63 -20.27 -28.78
C LEU A 592 26.00 -21.66 -28.55
N VAL A 593 26.81 -22.65 -28.24
CA VAL A 593 26.30 -24.02 -27.99
C VAL A 593 25.38 -24.05 -26.77
N GLY A 594 24.21 -24.67 -26.89
CA GLY A 594 23.18 -24.74 -25.84
C GLY A 594 22.24 -23.55 -25.78
N LYS A 595 22.51 -22.46 -26.50
CA LYS A 595 21.62 -21.27 -26.56
C LYS A 595 20.40 -21.54 -27.43
N THR A 596 19.30 -20.85 -27.15
CA THR A 596 18.09 -20.85 -27.97
C THR A 596 18.01 -19.53 -28.73
N CYS A 597 17.92 -19.61 -30.06
CA CYS A 597 17.94 -18.45 -30.96
C CYS A 597 16.68 -18.42 -31.80
N ILE A 598 16.46 -17.30 -32.52
CA ILE A 598 15.38 -17.16 -33.49
C ILE A 598 15.93 -17.46 -34.87
N ALA A 599 15.23 -18.31 -35.63
CA ALA A 599 15.53 -18.58 -37.03
C ALA A 599 14.27 -18.53 -37.91
N ILE A 600 14.44 -18.10 -39.15
CA ILE A 600 13.44 -18.33 -40.21
C ILE A 600 13.77 -19.68 -40.85
N THR A 601 12.82 -20.61 -40.81
CA THR A 601 13.06 -22.02 -41.09
C THR A 601 12.55 -22.49 -42.45
N ASN A 602 11.72 -21.70 -43.11
CA ASN A 602 11.11 -22.05 -44.40
C ASN A 602 11.74 -21.33 -45.60
N LEU A 603 13.01 -20.94 -45.49
CA LEU A 603 13.78 -20.45 -46.62
C LEU A 603 14.30 -21.63 -47.46
N PRO A 604 14.33 -21.50 -48.80
CA PRO A 604 14.91 -22.55 -49.65
C PRO A 604 16.41 -22.74 -49.32
N PRO A 605 16.92 -23.99 -49.30
CA PRO A 605 18.32 -24.25 -49.01
C PRO A 605 19.26 -23.51 -49.95
N ARG A 606 20.24 -22.80 -49.38
CA ARG A 606 21.24 -22.04 -50.13
C ARG A 606 22.63 -22.63 -49.98
N PRO A 607 23.32 -23.04 -51.06
CA PRO A 607 24.69 -23.54 -50.97
C PRO A 607 25.66 -22.41 -50.60
N MET A 608 26.39 -22.58 -49.49
CA MET A 608 27.44 -21.65 -49.04
C MET A 608 28.70 -22.47 -48.70
N MET A 609 29.81 -22.19 -49.37
CA MET A 609 31.09 -22.89 -49.17
C MET A 609 30.98 -24.45 -49.29
N GLY A 610 30.04 -24.93 -50.11
CA GLY A 610 29.80 -26.37 -50.31
C GLY A 610 28.87 -27.01 -49.29
N ILE A 611 28.30 -26.24 -48.35
CA ILE A 611 27.34 -26.70 -47.35
C ILE A 611 25.98 -26.05 -47.66
N ALA A 612 24.90 -26.79 -47.58
CA ALA A 612 23.55 -26.26 -47.73
C ALA A 612 23.12 -25.58 -46.43
N SER A 613 22.81 -24.27 -46.47
CA SER A 613 22.19 -23.54 -45.36
C SER A 613 20.68 -23.58 -45.52
N GLU A 614 19.97 -24.11 -44.53
CA GLU A 614 18.53 -24.43 -44.58
C GLU A 614 17.68 -23.44 -43.80
N GLY A 615 18.07 -22.17 -43.78
CA GLY A 615 17.38 -21.10 -43.06
C GLY A 615 18.32 -19.94 -42.77
N MET A 616 17.88 -19.04 -41.90
CA MET A 616 18.65 -17.88 -41.48
C MET A 616 18.42 -17.59 -40.00
N LEU A 617 19.48 -17.38 -39.23
CA LEU A 617 19.42 -16.86 -37.88
C LEU A 617 19.10 -15.35 -37.90
N ILE A 618 18.31 -14.89 -36.97
CA ILE A 618 17.90 -13.47 -36.90
C ILE A 618 18.82 -12.73 -35.92
N SER A 619 19.35 -11.61 -36.39
CA SER A 619 20.26 -10.76 -35.61
C SER A 619 19.83 -9.29 -35.71
N ALA A 620 20.07 -8.53 -34.65
CA ALA A 620 19.96 -7.07 -34.67
C ALA A 620 21.33 -6.49 -35.03
N VAL A 621 21.34 -5.53 -35.95
CA VAL A 621 22.56 -4.82 -36.41
C VAL A 621 22.40 -3.33 -36.19
N HIS A 622 23.45 -2.70 -35.67
CA HIS A 622 23.54 -1.24 -35.52
C HIS A 622 24.98 -0.79 -35.70
N HIS A 623 25.23 0.52 -35.80
CA HIS A 623 26.58 1.08 -35.85
C HIS A 623 26.83 1.89 -34.58
N GLU A 624 27.95 1.65 -33.93
CA GLU A 624 28.42 2.39 -32.78
C GLU A 624 29.79 3.01 -33.12
N ASN A 625 29.90 4.35 -33.04
CA ASN A 625 31.11 5.09 -33.43
C ASN A 625 31.57 4.78 -34.90
N GLY A 626 30.66 4.41 -35.79
CA GLY A 626 30.94 4.05 -37.18
C GLY A 626 31.38 2.59 -37.41
N GLU A 627 31.44 1.76 -36.39
CA GLU A 627 31.68 0.31 -36.47
C GLU A 627 30.37 -0.45 -36.39
N GLU A 628 30.23 -1.49 -37.23
CA GLU A 628 29.07 -2.39 -37.18
C GLU A 628 29.13 -3.28 -35.94
N LYS A 629 28.01 -3.35 -35.21
CA LYS A 629 27.79 -4.27 -34.09
C LYS A 629 26.62 -5.17 -34.43
N LEU A 630 26.77 -6.46 -34.16
CA LEU A 630 25.75 -7.47 -34.44
C LEU A 630 25.43 -8.25 -33.14
N HIS A 631 24.14 -8.35 -32.86
CA HIS A 631 23.63 -9.15 -31.74
C HIS A 631 22.69 -10.24 -32.25
N LEU A 632 23.08 -11.51 -32.06
CA LEU A 632 22.21 -12.64 -32.35
C LEU A 632 21.01 -12.61 -31.39
N LEU A 633 19.79 -12.67 -31.93
CA LEU A 633 18.59 -12.66 -31.09
C LEU A 633 18.42 -14.01 -30.40
N MET A 634 18.69 -14.03 -29.09
CA MET A 634 18.52 -15.18 -28.21
C MET A 634 17.22 -15.02 -27.45
N VAL A 635 16.56 -16.13 -27.16
CA VAL A 635 15.32 -16.21 -26.39
C VAL A 635 15.54 -17.05 -25.13
N ASP A 636 14.60 -16.95 -24.20
CA ASP A 636 14.62 -17.71 -22.94
C ASP A 636 14.84 -19.21 -23.20
N PRO A 637 15.77 -19.88 -22.51
CA PRO A 637 16.07 -21.30 -22.69
C PRO A 637 14.91 -22.24 -22.33
N HIS A 638 13.87 -21.74 -21.63
CA HIS A 638 12.65 -22.50 -21.35
C HIS A 638 11.72 -22.59 -22.58
N ILE A 639 11.94 -21.78 -23.62
CA ILE A 639 11.18 -21.88 -24.86
C ILE A 639 11.64 -23.15 -25.58
N PRO A 640 10.75 -24.13 -25.84
CA PRO A 640 11.13 -25.37 -26.48
C PRO A 640 11.55 -25.16 -27.93
N ALA A 641 12.51 -25.93 -28.40
CA ALA A 641 12.89 -25.97 -29.81
C ALA A 641 11.66 -26.28 -30.67
N GLY A 642 11.52 -25.55 -31.79
CA GLY A 642 10.35 -25.62 -32.67
C GLY A 642 9.18 -24.73 -32.31
N ALA A 643 9.20 -24.02 -31.17
CA ALA A 643 8.14 -23.06 -30.83
C ALA A 643 8.05 -21.98 -31.92
N LYS A 644 6.84 -21.74 -32.43
CA LYS A 644 6.57 -20.75 -33.47
C LYS A 644 6.48 -19.37 -32.86
N LEU A 645 7.10 -18.39 -33.53
CA LEU A 645 6.97 -16.98 -33.20
C LEU A 645 5.93 -16.31 -34.12
N TYR A 646 5.12 -15.44 -33.57
CA TYR A 646 4.04 -14.73 -34.26
C TYR A 646 4.30 -13.22 -34.27
#